data_017d8321238a6685ad80f0d9fdac88f3
#
_entry.id   017d8321238a6685ad80f0d9fdac88f3
#
_cell.length_a   1.000
_cell.length_b   1.000
_cell.length_c   1.000
_cell.angle_alpha   90.00
_cell.angle_beta   90.00
_cell.angle_gamma   90.00
#
_symmetry.space_group_name_H-M   'P 1'
#
loop_
_entity.id
_entity.type
_entity.pdbx_description
1 polymer ?
#
loop_
_entity_poly.entity_id
_entity_poly.type
_entity_poly.pdbx_seq_one_letter_code
_entity_poly.pdbx_strand_id
1 'polypeptide(L)'
;MTEYSELHCLSNFSFLRGASHPEELVQRAAALGYRALALTDECSVAGVVCAHREIEEQQLDLQLIVGSEFRHPSGVYVLLAPDRQGYAELCTLITRCRRAATKGEYEFEPHMLAALTHCLLLWQPAPGQAAQWYPLLQKSFSPPESDRLWLLAERTLDEYDNDTYAPMRQLSSELSLPVVAASHVHMHHPDRQSLQDCLTAIRLNRPVASIRDRLFANGERHLRSARKLQRLYPQAWLQATQDITQRCRFHLSEIAYQYPTDSVPEGRQASDYLRELVNDGISKRFPQGASDSIRNTIEKELALISQKGYEHYFITLYDIVRFARSRNIMCQGRGSAANSIVCYCLFLTEVNPEEVQLLFERFISAERHEPPDIDIDFESQRREEVIQHIYQRYGRDRAALAATVIRYRPRSALRDVAKALGLNSTEQEQLVSRYAGRYLGKDWMDHVFSQKPSPQQTLLRRLTEEILGFPRHLSQHVGGFVITEGLLPSLVPVENASMDDRTVIQWDKDDLETLGLMKVDILGLGMMTAIRRSLNHLKLSMSDIPRGDAATYRMLQKADSIGVFQVESRAQMNMLPRLKPRCYYDLVVQVAIVRPGPIHGDMVHPYLKRRNGDEAADYPLPELKPILERTYGVPLFQEQVIAFAMVAADFSAAEADQLRRSMASWRRKGHMHRLQQRLEENMLKKGFSPDYIQRIQRQLEGFGEYGFPESHAASFALLVYITAWLKCHHPGVFLAALLNSQPMGFYSPAQLIHDARLHQVCVHPVDINHSQWDHHCQQDGSVRLGLRLVKGLTQSSAVRLTEQRPAEGYQSISQCVRRAALNRHEREALASAAAFQGLSEHRYHARWQVSDPGASYEAQTELFDQDSPQHHLWPLQAPDEVDNLLEDYASLGVTLGRHPMEVLREQGLLGSSVTASGLRQQAHGSECYLSGVVTCRQRPGTASGVTFVTLEDETGCANVVVWLATAKRQLQTLMHARLLQVYGKVEQDPDSGITHVIAYRLLDLSGTLERLQTRSHDFH
;
A
#
# COMPACT_ATOMS: atom_id res chain seq x y z
N MET A 1 2.12 -28.51 41.12
CA MET A 1 1.25 -27.32 40.80
C MET A 1 0.23 -27.81 39.83
N THR A 2 -1.03 -27.47 39.99
CA THR A 2 -2.06 -27.85 39.01
C THR A 2 -1.77 -27.08 37.72
N GLU A 3 -1.42 -27.79 36.66
CA GLU A 3 -1.28 -27.21 35.35
C GLU A 3 -2.63 -26.64 34.91
N TYR A 4 -2.64 -25.51 34.22
CA TYR A 4 -3.85 -24.87 33.73
C TYR A 4 -3.68 -24.50 32.25
N SER A 5 -4.77 -24.59 31.51
CA SER A 5 -4.84 -24.08 30.14
C SER A 5 -6.01 -23.12 30.03
N GLU A 6 -5.81 -21.95 29.44
CA GLU A 6 -6.90 -21.02 29.13
C GLU A 6 -7.53 -21.40 27.81
N LEU A 7 -8.84 -21.62 27.81
CA LEU A 7 -9.55 -22.12 26.65
C LEU A 7 -10.49 -21.10 25.99
N HIS A 8 -10.59 -19.87 26.56
CA HIS A 8 -11.40 -18.80 25.98
C HIS A 8 -10.67 -17.44 26.11
N CYS A 9 -9.91 -17.09 25.08
CA CYS A 9 -9.10 -15.89 25.04
C CYS A 9 -9.24 -15.17 23.69
N LEU A 10 -9.61 -13.91 23.74
CA LEU A 10 -9.75 -13.02 22.60
C LEU A 10 -8.53 -12.10 22.50
N SER A 11 -7.98 -11.97 21.31
CA SER A 11 -6.96 -10.98 20.99
C SER A 11 -7.58 -9.69 20.43
N ASN A 12 -6.73 -8.72 20.10
CA ASN A 12 -7.16 -7.51 19.38
C ASN A 12 -7.53 -7.79 17.90
N PHE A 13 -7.42 -9.04 17.42
CA PHE A 13 -8.00 -9.47 16.14
C PHE A 13 -9.51 -9.77 16.24
N SER A 14 -10.06 -9.84 17.45
CA SER A 14 -11.47 -9.53 17.69
C SER A 14 -11.60 -8.01 17.75
N PHE A 15 -11.68 -7.37 16.57
CA PHE A 15 -11.49 -5.93 16.40
C PHE A 15 -12.35 -5.10 17.36
N LEU A 16 -11.68 -4.18 18.07
CA LEU A 16 -12.30 -3.31 19.09
C LEU A 16 -12.96 -4.06 20.26
N ARG A 17 -12.59 -5.34 20.48
CA ARG A 17 -13.06 -6.15 21.62
C ARG A 17 -11.91 -6.62 22.50
N GLY A 18 -10.85 -7.19 21.96
CA GLY A 18 -9.66 -7.56 22.71
C GLY A 18 -8.69 -6.38 22.87
N ALA A 19 -8.12 -6.22 24.07
CA ALA A 19 -7.21 -5.13 24.42
C ALA A 19 -5.74 -5.58 24.52
N SER A 20 -5.39 -6.70 23.86
CA SER A 20 -4.00 -7.20 23.83
C SER A 20 -3.66 -7.81 22.48
N HIS A 21 -2.40 -7.67 22.08
CA HIS A 21 -1.87 -8.36 20.94
C HIS A 21 -1.76 -9.87 21.22
N PRO A 22 -1.87 -10.75 20.20
CA PRO A 22 -1.63 -12.18 20.36
C PRO A 22 -0.28 -12.48 21.01
N GLU A 23 0.77 -11.74 20.64
CA GLU A 23 2.11 -11.84 21.19
C GLU A 23 2.15 -11.55 22.70
N GLU A 24 1.47 -10.50 23.16
CA GLU A 24 1.37 -10.15 24.59
C GLU A 24 0.65 -11.25 25.40
N LEU A 25 -0.37 -11.88 24.78
CA LEU A 25 -1.15 -12.95 25.42
C LEU A 25 -0.30 -14.22 25.60
N VAL A 26 0.41 -14.69 24.57
CA VAL A 26 1.22 -15.90 24.66
C VAL A 26 2.44 -15.73 25.59
N GLN A 27 3.11 -14.57 25.54
CA GLN A 27 4.18 -14.24 26.47
C GLN A 27 3.70 -14.25 27.93
N ARG A 28 2.52 -13.65 28.18
CA ARG A 28 1.96 -13.60 29.54
C ARG A 28 1.50 -14.97 30.01
N ALA A 29 0.87 -15.77 29.14
CA ALA A 29 0.45 -17.14 29.49
C ALA A 29 1.66 -18.01 29.85
N ALA A 30 2.72 -17.97 29.06
CA ALA A 30 3.98 -18.66 29.35
C ALA A 30 4.61 -18.21 30.67
N ALA A 31 4.67 -16.88 30.93
CA ALA A 31 5.17 -16.32 32.18
C ALA A 31 4.35 -16.74 33.42
N LEU A 32 3.05 -17.04 33.26
CA LEU A 32 2.16 -17.54 34.32
C LEU A 32 2.26 -19.07 34.48
N GLY A 33 3.02 -19.78 33.64
CA GLY A 33 3.16 -21.21 33.66
C GLY A 33 1.94 -21.97 33.17
N TYR A 34 1.19 -21.43 32.19
CA TYR A 34 0.10 -22.12 31.55
C TYR A 34 0.63 -23.23 30.65
N ARG A 35 -0.10 -24.34 30.55
CA ARG A 35 0.22 -25.44 29.67
C ARG A 35 -0.15 -25.12 28.22
N ALA A 36 -1.32 -24.49 28.03
CA ALA A 36 -1.80 -24.08 26.73
C ALA A 36 -2.63 -22.78 26.80
N LEU A 37 -2.71 -22.10 25.67
CA LEU A 37 -3.60 -20.97 25.43
C LEU A 37 -4.42 -21.23 24.17
N ALA A 38 -5.74 -21.25 24.30
CA ALA A 38 -6.62 -21.23 23.15
C ALA A 38 -6.87 -19.78 22.72
N LEU A 39 -6.47 -19.42 21.51
CA LEU A 39 -6.85 -18.15 20.90
C LEU A 39 -8.17 -18.35 20.17
N THR A 40 -9.21 -17.66 20.66
CA THR A 40 -10.61 -17.89 20.28
C THR A 40 -11.27 -16.59 19.82
N ASP A 41 -10.63 -15.87 18.92
CA ASP A 41 -11.16 -14.63 18.37
C ASP A 41 -12.56 -14.81 17.76
N GLU A 42 -13.41 -13.76 17.87
CA GLU A 42 -14.82 -13.80 17.46
C GLU A 42 -14.98 -14.01 15.95
N CYS A 43 -15.50 -15.17 15.57
CA CYS A 43 -15.69 -15.60 14.19
C CYS A 43 -14.43 -15.34 13.32
N SER A 44 -13.25 -15.69 13.84
CA SER A 44 -11.97 -15.34 13.23
C SER A 44 -10.83 -16.25 13.71
N VAL A 45 -9.86 -16.48 12.82
CA VAL A 45 -8.55 -17.05 13.14
C VAL A 45 -7.41 -16.12 12.67
N ALA A 46 -7.70 -14.84 12.48
CA ALA A 46 -6.75 -13.87 11.93
C ALA A 46 -5.52 -13.62 12.83
N GLY A 47 -5.67 -13.80 14.17
CA GLY A 47 -4.59 -13.57 15.14
C GLY A 47 -3.69 -14.78 15.42
N VAL A 48 -4.06 -15.97 14.96
CA VAL A 48 -3.37 -17.21 15.40
C VAL A 48 -1.94 -17.33 14.88
N VAL A 49 -1.66 -16.82 13.67
CA VAL A 49 -0.32 -16.87 13.07
C VAL A 49 0.65 -15.96 13.82
N CYS A 50 0.20 -14.78 14.27
CA CYS A 50 1.01 -13.89 15.11
C CYS A 50 1.40 -14.55 16.44
N ALA A 51 0.45 -15.25 17.08
CA ALA A 51 0.70 -16.01 18.29
C ALA A 51 1.68 -17.17 18.05
N HIS A 52 1.48 -17.92 16.97
CA HIS A 52 2.36 -19.02 16.58
C HIS A 52 3.80 -18.55 16.34
N ARG A 53 3.99 -17.50 15.54
CA ARG A 53 5.28 -16.92 15.26
C ARG A 53 6.01 -16.48 16.53
N GLU A 54 5.31 -15.84 17.48
CA GLU A 54 5.91 -15.40 18.74
C GLU A 54 6.35 -16.59 19.61
N ILE A 55 5.55 -17.67 19.66
CA ILE A 55 5.90 -18.90 20.39
C ILE A 55 7.20 -19.51 19.82
N GLU A 56 7.28 -19.64 18.50
CA GLU A 56 8.45 -20.20 17.81
C GLU A 56 9.70 -19.31 17.95
N GLU A 57 9.57 -17.99 17.73
CA GLU A 57 10.69 -17.06 17.80
C GLU A 57 11.28 -16.94 19.21
N GLN A 58 10.41 -16.97 20.23
CA GLN A 58 10.83 -16.86 21.64
C GLN A 58 11.05 -18.23 22.30
N GLN A 59 10.76 -19.33 21.56
CA GLN A 59 10.87 -20.70 22.09
C GLN A 59 10.09 -20.87 23.40
N LEU A 60 8.83 -20.38 23.42
CA LEU A 60 8.00 -20.45 24.62
C LEU A 60 7.49 -21.88 24.84
N ASP A 61 7.58 -22.36 26.08
CA ASP A 61 6.96 -23.65 26.47
C ASP A 61 5.45 -23.47 26.70
N LEU A 62 4.72 -23.30 25.59
CA LEU A 62 3.28 -23.04 25.59
C LEU A 62 2.66 -23.65 24.34
N GLN A 63 1.65 -24.50 24.51
CA GLN A 63 0.87 -25.01 23.40
C GLN A 63 -0.19 -23.98 22.95
N LEU A 64 -0.22 -23.64 21.65
CA LEU A 64 -1.27 -22.83 21.04
C LEU A 64 -2.42 -23.74 20.60
N ILE A 65 -3.63 -23.48 21.07
CA ILE A 65 -4.86 -24.11 20.59
C ILE A 65 -5.59 -23.11 19.71
N VAL A 66 -5.98 -23.54 18.50
CA VAL A 66 -6.75 -22.71 17.57
C VAL A 66 -8.24 -22.91 17.83
N GLY A 67 -8.96 -21.82 18.02
CA GLY A 67 -10.39 -21.82 18.22
C GLY A 67 -11.06 -20.55 17.72
N SER A 68 -12.38 -20.46 17.92
CA SER A 68 -13.15 -19.24 17.64
C SER A 68 -14.42 -19.17 18.48
N GLU A 69 -14.75 -17.98 18.95
CA GLU A 69 -16.00 -17.65 19.64
C GLU A 69 -17.08 -17.30 18.60
N PHE A 70 -18.31 -17.81 18.86
CA PHE A 70 -19.52 -17.41 18.14
C PHE A 70 -20.57 -16.98 19.17
N ARG A 71 -21.22 -15.86 18.90
CA ARG A 71 -22.27 -15.31 19.77
C ARG A 71 -23.63 -15.37 19.10
N HIS A 72 -24.61 -15.82 19.88
CA HIS A 72 -26.00 -15.86 19.49
C HIS A 72 -26.87 -15.51 20.71
N PRO A 73 -28.10 -15.03 20.57
CA PRO A 73 -28.98 -14.77 21.70
C PRO A 73 -29.21 -15.97 22.64
N SER A 74 -28.99 -17.18 22.16
CA SER A 74 -29.10 -18.44 22.95
C SER A 74 -27.86 -18.73 23.80
N GLY A 75 -26.75 -18.02 23.64
CA GLY A 75 -25.51 -18.22 24.41
C GLY A 75 -24.23 -17.95 23.64
N VAL A 76 -23.11 -18.34 24.26
CA VAL A 76 -21.76 -18.27 23.68
C VAL A 76 -21.30 -19.67 23.33
N TYR A 77 -20.72 -19.81 22.15
CA TYR A 77 -20.25 -21.07 21.58
C TYR A 77 -18.77 -20.90 21.23
N VAL A 78 -17.89 -21.62 21.93
CA VAL A 78 -16.45 -21.60 21.67
C VAL A 78 -16.08 -22.94 21.07
N LEU A 79 -15.62 -22.90 19.83
CA LEU A 79 -15.14 -24.06 19.09
C LEU A 79 -13.63 -24.13 19.13
N LEU A 80 -13.09 -25.31 19.42
CA LEU A 80 -11.66 -25.60 19.39
C LEU A 80 -11.36 -26.65 18.32
N ALA A 81 -10.26 -26.49 17.62
CA ALA A 81 -9.77 -27.42 16.60
C ALA A 81 -8.85 -28.48 17.24
N PRO A 82 -9.28 -29.75 17.42
CA PRO A 82 -8.44 -30.77 18.00
C PRO A 82 -7.39 -31.32 17.02
N ASP A 83 -7.70 -31.35 15.75
CA ASP A 83 -6.91 -31.90 14.67
C ASP A 83 -7.05 -31.10 13.38
N ARG A 84 -6.35 -31.50 12.33
CA ARG A 84 -6.37 -30.82 11.03
C ARG A 84 -7.77 -30.75 10.42
N GLN A 85 -8.62 -31.77 10.63
CA GLN A 85 -9.97 -31.78 10.10
C GLN A 85 -10.90 -30.87 10.91
N GLY A 86 -10.78 -30.86 12.24
CA GLY A 86 -11.49 -29.89 13.08
C GLY A 86 -11.13 -28.45 12.75
N TYR A 87 -9.86 -28.19 12.40
CA TYR A 87 -9.44 -26.87 11.91
C TYR A 87 -10.12 -26.51 10.58
N ALA A 88 -10.18 -27.44 9.63
CA ALA A 88 -10.85 -27.21 8.35
C ALA A 88 -12.37 -26.97 8.52
N GLU A 89 -13.01 -27.71 9.43
CA GLU A 89 -14.42 -27.49 9.79
C GLU A 89 -14.64 -26.11 10.38
N LEU A 90 -13.78 -25.68 11.32
CA LEU A 90 -13.84 -24.36 11.94
C LEU A 90 -13.70 -23.24 10.92
N CYS A 91 -12.70 -23.30 10.06
CA CYS A 91 -12.48 -22.32 9.00
C CYS A 91 -13.63 -22.26 8.00
N THR A 92 -14.22 -23.42 7.67
CA THR A 92 -15.39 -23.49 6.78
C THR A 92 -16.61 -22.86 7.43
N LEU A 93 -16.84 -23.10 8.72
CA LEU A 93 -17.94 -22.46 9.46
C LEU A 93 -17.77 -20.94 9.51
N ILE A 94 -16.58 -20.46 9.88
CA ILE A 94 -16.28 -19.02 9.89
C ILE A 94 -16.55 -18.42 8.51
N THR A 95 -16.09 -19.08 7.44
CA THR A 95 -16.33 -18.63 6.05
C THR A 95 -17.81 -18.50 5.76
N ARG A 96 -18.63 -19.51 6.13
CA ARG A 96 -20.09 -19.46 5.92
C ARG A 96 -20.73 -18.31 6.66
N CYS A 97 -20.37 -18.12 7.94
CA CYS A 97 -20.90 -17.03 8.77
C CYS A 97 -20.50 -15.65 8.23
N ARG A 98 -19.23 -15.47 7.83
CA ARG A 98 -18.72 -14.20 7.31
C ARG A 98 -19.26 -13.85 5.93
N ARG A 99 -19.44 -14.83 5.06
CA ARG A 99 -19.96 -14.61 3.72
C ARG A 99 -21.46 -14.40 3.64
N ALA A 100 -22.20 -14.83 4.66
CA ALA A 100 -23.63 -14.56 4.77
C ALA A 100 -23.92 -13.09 5.13
N ALA A 101 -22.98 -12.40 5.77
CA ALA A 101 -23.14 -11.04 6.28
C ALA A 101 -22.36 -10.00 5.44
N THR A 102 -22.61 -8.73 5.72
CA THR A 102 -21.81 -7.61 5.21
C THR A 102 -20.39 -7.65 5.78
N LYS A 103 -19.44 -7.01 5.10
CA LYS A 103 -18.05 -6.98 5.54
C LYS A 103 -17.90 -6.46 6.98
N GLY A 104 -17.20 -7.25 7.79
CA GLY A 104 -16.91 -6.94 9.21
C GLY A 104 -17.94 -7.51 10.17
N GLU A 105 -19.06 -8.02 9.68
CA GLU A 105 -20.09 -8.69 10.45
C GLU A 105 -20.11 -10.19 10.16
N TYR A 106 -20.94 -10.95 10.86
CA TYR A 106 -21.18 -12.37 10.61
C TYR A 106 -22.58 -12.76 11.03
N GLU A 107 -23.12 -13.78 10.40
CA GLU A 107 -24.39 -14.43 10.75
C GLU A 107 -24.12 -15.85 11.23
N PHE A 108 -24.49 -16.14 12.46
CA PHE A 108 -24.31 -17.45 13.06
C PHE A 108 -25.63 -17.94 13.63
N GLU A 109 -25.96 -19.18 13.28
CA GLU A 109 -27.11 -19.89 13.82
C GLU A 109 -26.67 -21.25 14.41
N PRO A 110 -27.09 -21.61 15.63
CA PRO A 110 -26.64 -22.85 16.28
C PRO A 110 -26.85 -24.12 15.47
N HIS A 111 -27.84 -24.17 14.56
CA HIS A 111 -28.05 -25.30 13.68
C HIS A 111 -26.89 -25.56 12.70
N MET A 112 -26.05 -24.52 12.42
CA MET A 112 -24.85 -24.68 11.59
C MET A 112 -23.81 -25.62 12.22
N LEU A 113 -23.85 -25.77 13.55
CA LEU A 113 -22.97 -26.66 14.30
C LEU A 113 -23.22 -28.16 14.02
N ALA A 114 -24.40 -28.50 13.50
CA ALA A 114 -24.74 -29.89 13.18
C ALA A 114 -23.84 -30.55 12.11
N ALA A 115 -23.13 -29.76 11.33
CA ALA A 115 -22.18 -30.21 10.30
C ALA A 115 -20.78 -30.53 10.85
N LEU A 116 -20.49 -30.22 12.12
CA LEU A 116 -19.16 -30.40 12.71
C LEU A 116 -19.01 -31.77 13.33
N THR A 117 -17.99 -32.52 12.88
CA THR A 117 -17.73 -33.88 13.31
C THR A 117 -16.47 -34.05 14.14
N HIS A 118 -15.54 -33.07 14.07
CA HIS A 118 -14.25 -33.08 14.76
C HIS A 118 -14.12 -32.00 15.85
N CYS A 119 -14.61 -30.80 15.60
CA CYS A 119 -14.48 -29.69 16.55
C CYS A 119 -14.96 -30.03 17.97
N LEU A 120 -14.29 -29.50 18.98
CA LEU A 120 -14.76 -29.55 20.37
C LEU A 120 -15.57 -28.29 20.65
N LEU A 121 -16.66 -28.40 21.38
CA LEU A 121 -17.55 -27.30 21.72
C LEU A 121 -17.56 -27.00 23.22
N LEU A 122 -17.23 -25.80 23.61
CA LEU A 122 -17.46 -25.26 24.93
C LEU A 122 -18.66 -24.31 24.85
N TRP A 123 -19.71 -24.64 25.58
CA TRP A 123 -20.98 -23.96 25.46
C TRP A 123 -21.38 -23.27 26.75
N GLN A 124 -21.66 -21.96 26.67
CA GLN A 124 -22.26 -21.19 27.74
C GLN A 124 -23.69 -20.80 27.33
N PRO A 125 -24.71 -21.52 27.74
CA PRO A 125 -26.10 -21.20 27.42
C PRO A 125 -26.53 -19.87 28.05
N ALA A 126 -27.32 -19.09 27.33
CA ALA A 126 -28.01 -17.96 27.93
C ALA A 126 -29.07 -18.44 28.96
N PRO A 127 -29.37 -17.66 29.97
CA PRO A 127 -30.37 -18.03 31.00
C PRO A 127 -31.66 -18.54 30.38
N GLY A 128 -32.09 -19.73 30.79
CA GLY A 128 -33.34 -20.39 30.35
C GLY A 128 -33.31 -21.01 28.94
N GLN A 129 -32.17 -20.89 28.19
CA GLN A 129 -32.08 -21.40 26.81
C GLN A 129 -31.53 -22.83 26.72
N ALA A 130 -31.00 -23.38 27.81
CA ALA A 130 -30.33 -24.70 27.78
C ALA A 130 -31.23 -25.81 27.29
N ALA A 131 -32.47 -25.93 27.81
CA ALA A 131 -33.42 -26.98 27.43
C ALA A 131 -33.83 -26.97 25.96
N GLN A 132 -33.85 -25.77 25.34
CA GLN A 132 -34.20 -25.61 23.91
C GLN A 132 -33.09 -26.11 22.99
N TRP A 133 -31.83 -25.82 23.28
CA TRP A 133 -30.73 -26.03 22.37
C TRP A 133 -29.92 -27.29 22.64
N TYR A 134 -29.94 -27.80 23.88
CA TYR A 134 -29.22 -29.01 24.25
C TYR A 134 -29.51 -30.22 23.37
N PRO A 135 -30.78 -30.55 22.97
CA PRO A 135 -31.02 -31.71 22.11
C PRO A 135 -30.30 -31.65 20.76
N LEU A 136 -30.17 -30.45 20.16
CA LEU A 136 -29.43 -30.26 18.93
C LEU A 136 -27.94 -30.50 19.16
N LEU A 137 -27.37 -29.90 20.21
CA LEU A 137 -25.97 -30.02 20.53
C LEU A 137 -25.58 -31.44 20.96
N GLN A 138 -26.42 -32.10 21.74
CA GLN A 138 -26.22 -33.48 22.15
C GLN A 138 -26.11 -34.41 20.95
N LYS A 139 -27.02 -34.27 19.99
CA LYS A 139 -26.99 -35.06 18.76
C LYS A 139 -25.71 -34.91 17.96
N SER A 140 -25.16 -33.72 17.93
CA SER A 140 -24.00 -33.36 17.08
C SER A 140 -22.65 -33.58 17.78
N PHE A 141 -22.58 -33.36 19.11
CA PHE A 141 -21.33 -33.36 19.85
C PHE A 141 -21.16 -34.43 20.93
N SER A 142 -22.22 -35.10 21.31
CA SER A 142 -22.19 -36.21 22.31
C SER A 142 -22.91 -37.46 21.80
N PRO A 143 -22.57 -37.98 20.61
CA PRO A 143 -22.99 -39.29 20.19
C PRO A 143 -22.38 -40.35 21.13
N PRO A 144 -22.91 -41.54 21.23
CA PRO A 144 -22.50 -42.57 22.21
C PRO A 144 -21.01 -42.90 22.24
N GLU A 145 -20.28 -42.58 21.18
CA GLU A 145 -18.87 -42.92 21.02
C GLU A 145 -17.92 -41.74 21.14
N SER A 146 -18.42 -40.50 21.34
CA SER A 146 -17.57 -39.29 21.27
C SER A 146 -18.15 -38.11 22.06
N ASP A 147 -17.58 -37.84 23.27
CA ASP A 147 -17.89 -36.66 24.05
C ASP A 147 -17.05 -35.46 23.58
N ARG A 148 -17.68 -34.52 22.89
CA ARG A 148 -17.06 -33.29 22.35
C ARG A 148 -17.73 -32.01 22.84
N LEU A 149 -18.57 -32.09 23.89
CA LEU A 149 -19.37 -31.03 24.44
C LEU A 149 -19.07 -30.82 25.93
N TRP A 150 -18.73 -29.60 26.30
CA TRP A 150 -18.57 -29.15 27.69
C TRP A 150 -19.43 -27.93 27.95
N LEU A 151 -19.92 -27.79 29.19
CA LEU A 151 -20.42 -26.50 29.68
C LEU A 151 -19.25 -25.60 30.02
N LEU A 152 -19.29 -24.37 29.52
CA LEU A 152 -18.26 -23.35 29.74
C LEU A 152 -18.60 -22.52 30.97
N ALA A 153 -17.79 -22.60 32.01
CA ALA A 153 -17.97 -21.87 33.26
C ALA A 153 -16.93 -20.73 33.36
N GLU A 154 -17.42 -19.50 33.40
CA GLU A 154 -16.62 -18.30 33.49
C GLU A 154 -16.99 -17.46 34.72
N ARG A 155 -15.95 -17.01 35.45
CA ARG A 155 -16.14 -16.10 36.56
C ARG A 155 -15.53 -14.74 36.26
N THR A 156 -16.39 -13.77 36.05
CA THR A 156 -16.01 -12.39 35.77
C THR A 156 -16.02 -11.51 37.03
N LEU A 157 -16.45 -12.06 38.15
CA LEU A 157 -16.55 -11.41 39.48
C LEU A 157 -17.34 -10.09 39.40
N ASP A 158 -18.38 -10.08 38.60
CA ASP A 158 -19.34 -9.02 38.42
C ASP A 158 -20.76 -9.50 38.86
N GLU A 159 -21.74 -8.67 38.70
CA GLU A 159 -23.14 -8.98 39.06
C GLU A 159 -23.72 -10.13 38.24
N TYR A 160 -23.17 -10.42 37.04
CA TYR A 160 -23.66 -11.49 36.17
C TYR A 160 -23.10 -12.88 36.54
N ASP A 161 -22.15 -12.98 37.48
CA ASP A 161 -21.67 -14.29 37.97
C ASP A 161 -22.82 -15.17 38.52
N ASN A 162 -23.84 -14.59 39.12
CA ASN A 162 -24.99 -15.33 39.63
C ASN A 162 -25.86 -15.92 38.52
N ASP A 163 -25.94 -15.26 37.39
CA ASP A 163 -26.77 -15.69 36.25
C ASP A 163 -26.05 -16.65 35.32
N THR A 164 -24.72 -16.59 35.23
CA THR A 164 -23.91 -17.38 34.29
C THR A 164 -23.15 -18.50 34.98
N TYR A 165 -22.47 -18.24 36.08
CA TYR A 165 -21.65 -19.22 36.79
C TYR A 165 -22.43 -20.11 37.77
N ALA A 166 -23.31 -19.52 38.59
CA ALA A 166 -24.02 -20.28 39.63
C ALA A 166 -24.91 -21.42 39.09
N PRO A 167 -25.59 -21.27 37.91
CA PRO A 167 -26.37 -22.36 37.33
C PRO A 167 -25.55 -23.54 36.78
N MET A 168 -24.25 -23.36 36.57
CA MET A 168 -23.42 -24.38 35.86
C MET A 168 -23.42 -25.74 36.56
N ARG A 169 -23.41 -25.80 37.89
CA ARG A 169 -23.48 -27.05 38.65
C ARG A 169 -24.80 -27.77 38.45
N GLN A 170 -25.91 -27.00 38.47
CA GLN A 170 -27.25 -27.57 38.28
C GLN A 170 -27.39 -28.07 36.83
N LEU A 171 -27.03 -27.26 35.84
CA LEU A 171 -27.05 -27.61 34.44
C LEU A 171 -26.18 -28.82 34.15
N SER A 172 -25.00 -28.93 34.76
CA SER A 172 -24.13 -30.10 34.64
C SER A 172 -24.82 -31.38 35.09
N SER A 173 -25.52 -31.31 36.20
CA SER A 173 -26.27 -32.48 36.73
C SER A 173 -27.52 -32.81 35.89
N GLU A 174 -28.28 -31.80 35.46
CA GLU A 174 -29.47 -31.95 34.63
C GLU A 174 -29.17 -32.50 33.23
N LEU A 175 -28.11 -31.98 32.60
CA LEU A 175 -27.73 -32.31 31.22
C LEU A 175 -26.71 -33.45 31.14
N SER A 176 -26.18 -33.90 32.30
CA SER A 176 -25.07 -34.87 32.38
C SER A 176 -23.86 -34.48 31.56
N LEU A 177 -23.52 -33.18 31.52
CA LEU A 177 -22.39 -32.62 30.79
C LEU A 177 -21.23 -32.24 31.73
N PRO A 178 -19.98 -32.51 31.33
CA PRO A 178 -18.80 -32.00 32.05
C PRO A 178 -18.71 -30.48 31.95
N VAL A 179 -18.17 -29.86 32.99
CA VAL A 179 -17.92 -28.44 33.05
C VAL A 179 -16.43 -28.14 32.91
N VAL A 180 -16.07 -27.14 32.14
CA VAL A 180 -14.70 -26.65 32.01
C VAL A 180 -14.63 -25.18 32.46
N ALA A 181 -13.54 -24.81 33.14
CA ALA A 181 -13.30 -23.46 33.59
C ALA A 181 -12.55 -22.66 32.52
N ALA A 182 -12.97 -21.37 32.34
CA ALA A 182 -12.22 -20.39 31.55
C ALA A 182 -12.36 -18.99 32.17
N SER A 183 -11.55 -18.04 31.67
CA SER A 183 -11.50 -16.68 32.24
C SER A 183 -12.09 -15.62 31.33
N HIS A 184 -12.57 -15.98 30.13
CA HIS A 184 -13.07 -15.03 29.13
C HIS A 184 -12.11 -13.84 28.93
N VAL A 185 -10.90 -14.17 28.57
CA VAL A 185 -9.80 -13.22 28.54
C VAL A 185 -9.95 -12.21 27.39
N HIS A 186 -9.85 -10.92 27.68
CA HIS A 186 -9.84 -9.82 26.74
C HIS A 186 -8.53 -9.02 26.79
N MET A 187 -7.75 -9.20 27.84
CA MET A 187 -6.50 -8.48 28.08
C MET A 187 -5.47 -9.36 28.79
N HIS A 188 -4.19 -9.15 28.49
CA HIS A 188 -3.13 -9.92 29.15
C HIS A 188 -2.89 -9.48 30.62
N HIS A 189 -3.21 -8.22 30.95
CA HIS A 189 -3.01 -7.61 32.26
C HIS A 189 -4.18 -6.68 32.63
N PRO A 190 -4.59 -6.61 33.91
CA PRO A 190 -5.73 -5.78 34.33
C PRO A 190 -5.56 -4.28 34.08
N ASP A 191 -4.33 -3.77 33.97
CA ASP A 191 -4.03 -2.37 33.69
C ASP A 191 -4.56 -1.90 32.30
N ARG A 192 -4.87 -2.85 31.41
CA ARG A 192 -5.49 -2.59 30.11
C ARG A 192 -6.99 -2.27 30.17
N GLN A 193 -7.61 -2.27 31.37
CA GLN A 193 -9.03 -1.97 31.51
C GLN A 193 -9.44 -0.64 30.86
N SER A 194 -8.68 0.42 31.07
CA SER A 194 -8.98 1.73 30.47
C SER A 194 -8.95 1.72 28.94
N LEU A 195 -8.03 0.94 28.37
CA LEU A 195 -7.98 0.73 26.92
C LEU A 195 -9.16 -0.11 26.44
N GLN A 196 -9.54 -1.17 27.18
CA GLN A 196 -10.70 -2.00 26.90
C GLN A 196 -12.00 -1.16 26.87
N ASP A 197 -12.18 -0.28 27.83
CA ASP A 197 -13.32 0.64 27.88
C ASP A 197 -13.33 1.60 26.69
N CYS A 198 -12.16 2.13 26.32
CA CYS A 198 -11.98 2.98 25.15
C CYS A 198 -12.33 2.25 23.85
N LEU A 199 -11.84 1.01 23.65
CA LEU A 199 -12.14 0.17 22.49
C LEU A 199 -13.65 -0.11 22.40
N THR A 200 -14.31 -0.41 23.52
CA THR A 200 -15.77 -0.60 23.57
C THR A 200 -16.52 0.66 23.14
N ALA A 201 -16.07 1.83 23.61
CA ALA A 201 -16.65 3.13 23.24
C ALA A 201 -16.48 3.43 21.73
N ILE A 202 -15.31 3.13 21.17
CA ILE A 202 -15.05 3.27 19.75
C ILE A 202 -15.97 2.34 18.94
N ARG A 203 -16.08 1.07 19.34
CA ARG A 203 -16.94 0.08 18.70
C ARG A 203 -18.41 0.48 18.68
N LEU A 204 -18.92 0.98 19.80
CA LEU A 204 -20.30 1.45 19.94
C LEU A 204 -20.51 2.87 19.38
N ASN A 205 -19.43 3.53 18.94
CA ASN A 205 -19.44 4.90 18.41
C ASN A 205 -20.06 5.92 19.39
N ARG A 206 -19.84 5.75 20.70
CA ARG A 206 -20.38 6.57 21.78
C ARG A 206 -19.30 6.86 22.83
N PRO A 207 -19.35 8.02 23.51
CA PRO A 207 -18.41 8.31 24.60
C PRO A 207 -18.52 7.28 25.74
N VAL A 208 -17.38 6.96 26.38
CA VAL A 208 -17.26 6.05 27.52
C VAL A 208 -18.28 6.43 28.63
N ALA A 209 -18.43 7.73 28.91
CA ALA A 209 -19.35 8.22 29.96
C ALA A 209 -20.83 7.87 29.69
N SER A 210 -21.22 7.65 28.43
CA SER A 210 -22.60 7.36 28.02
C SER A 210 -22.93 5.87 27.87
N ILE A 211 -21.95 4.98 28.08
CA ILE A 211 -22.10 3.53 27.88
C ILE A 211 -21.65 2.71 29.08
N ARG A 212 -21.75 3.28 30.28
CA ARG A 212 -21.30 2.62 31.52
C ARG A 212 -21.92 1.25 31.75
N ASP A 213 -23.15 1.06 31.31
CA ASP A 213 -23.91 -0.20 31.35
C ASP A 213 -23.38 -1.26 30.35
N ARG A 214 -22.49 -0.87 29.45
CA ARG A 214 -21.89 -1.75 28.43
C ARG A 214 -20.40 -2.03 28.67
N LEU A 215 -19.81 -1.41 29.66
CA LEU A 215 -18.43 -1.61 30.06
C LEU A 215 -18.32 -2.81 31.00
N PHE A 216 -17.14 -3.42 31.05
CA PHE A 216 -16.86 -4.42 32.07
C PHE A 216 -16.78 -3.76 33.44
N ALA A 217 -17.47 -4.34 34.40
CA ALA A 217 -17.53 -3.80 35.76
C ALA A 217 -16.17 -3.77 36.47
N ASN A 218 -15.21 -4.58 35.98
CA ASN A 218 -13.89 -4.73 36.57
C ASN A 218 -12.88 -5.25 35.56
N GLY A 219 -11.58 -5.27 35.90
CA GLY A 219 -10.48 -5.77 35.07
C GLY A 219 -10.24 -7.28 35.15
N GLU A 220 -11.21 -8.09 35.52
CA GLU A 220 -11.05 -9.51 35.80
C GLU A 220 -10.93 -10.39 34.54
N ARG A 221 -11.26 -9.86 33.38
CA ARG A 221 -11.12 -10.57 32.08
C ARG A 221 -9.66 -10.52 31.57
N HIS A 222 -8.73 -10.97 32.45
CA HIS A 222 -7.30 -11.02 32.17
C HIS A 222 -6.72 -12.41 32.48
N LEU A 223 -5.51 -12.70 31.98
CA LEU A 223 -4.79 -13.90 32.29
C LEU A 223 -4.43 -13.92 33.79
N ARG A 224 -4.99 -14.86 34.55
CA ARG A 224 -4.94 -14.95 36.00
C ARG A 224 -3.85 -15.90 36.46
N SER A 225 -3.29 -15.69 37.66
CA SER A 225 -2.36 -16.67 38.25
C SER A 225 -3.05 -17.98 38.61
N ALA A 226 -2.32 -19.10 38.53
CA ALA A 226 -2.85 -20.43 38.89
C ALA A 226 -3.43 -20.44 40.31
N ARG A 227 -2.80 -19.74 41.26
CA ARG A 227 -3.31 -19.60 42.64
C ARG A 227 -4.68 -18.93 42.69
N LYS A 228 -4.95 -17.92 41.87
CA LYS A 228 -6.25 -17.24 41.78
C LYS A 228 -7.28 -18.17 41.17
N LEU A 229 -6.95 -18.88 40.11
CA LEU A 229 -7.83 -19.84 39.44
C LEU A 229 -8.29 -20.99 40.37
N GLN A 230 -7.37 -21.56 41.17
CA GLN A 230 -7.66 -22.60 42.16
C GLN A 230 -8.65 -22.14 43.25
N ARG A 231 -8.70 -20.83 43.54
CA ARG A 231 -9.69 -20.27 44.49
C ARG A 231 -11.05 -20.04 43.85
N LEU A 232 -11.09 -19.82 42.55
CA LEU A 232 -12.30 -19.45 41.83
C LEU A 232 -13.08 -20.66 41.34
N TYR A 233 -12.39 -21.74 40.98
CA TYR A 233 -13.00 -22.90 40.34
C TYR A 233 -12.78 -24.21 41.09
N PRO A 234 -13.72 -25.15 41.00
CA PRO A 234 -13.49 -26.52 41.46
C PRO A 234 -12.31 -27.17 40.70
N GLN A 235 -11.55 -28.01 41.40
CA GLN A 235 -10.40 -28.66 40.82
C GLN A 235 -10.74 -29.52 39.59
N ALA A 236 -11.88 -30.21 39.62
CA ALA A 236 -12.35 -31.02 38.48
C ALA A 236 -12.57 -30.18 37.20
N TRP A 237 -13.03 -28.93 37.35
CA TRP A 237 -13.25 -28.02 36.19
C TRP A 237 -11.91 -27.47 35.62
N LEU A 238 -10.90 -27.31 36.49
CA LEU A 238 -9.54 -26.96 36.06
C LEU A 238 -8.86 -28.18 35.40
N GLN A 239 -9.10 -29.42 35.91
CA GLN A 239 -8.58 -30.64 35.31
C GLN A 239 -9.16 -30.84 33.90
N ALA A 240 -10.43 -30.54 33.69
CA ALA A 240 -11.07 -30.65 32.38
C ALA A 240 -10.36 -29.77 31.31
N THR A 241 -9.68 -28.66 31.70
CA THR A 241 -8.87 -27.88 30.76
C THR A 241 -7.69 -28.67 30.22
N GLN A 242 -7.08 -29.55 31.06
CA GLN A 242 -5.95 -30.40 30.65
C GLN A 242 -6.42 -31.54 29.75
N ASP A 243 -7.59 -32.13 30.08
CA ASP A 243 -8.15 -33.19 29.25
C ASP A 243 -8.47 -32.72 27.84
N ILE A 244 -9.00 -31.49 27.68
CA ILE A 244 -9.24 -30.83 26.39
C ILE A 244 -7.91 -30.52 25.71
N THR A 245 -6.91 -29.98 26.43
CA THR A 245 -5.59 -29.66 25.88
C THR A 245 -4.91 -30.88 25.29
N GLN A 246 -4.98 -32.02 25.95
CA GLN A 246 -4.41 -33.28 25.46
C GLN A 246 -5.06 -33.79 24.17
N ARG A 247 -6.32 -33.42 23.94
CA ARG A 247 -7.07 -33.75 22.71
C ARG A 247 -6.75 -32.82 21.56
N CYS A 248 -6.39 -31.57 21.86
CA CYS A 248 -6.04 -30.56 20.85
C CYS A 248 -4.58 -30.72 20.45
N ARG A 249 -4.33 -31.41 19.32
CA ARG A 249 -2.98 -31.71 18.82
C ARG A 249 -2.66 -30.98 17.51
N PHE A 250 -3.63 -30.28 16.93
CA PHE A 250 -3.42 -29.55 15.69
C PHE A 250 -2.32 -28.48 15.85
N HIS A 251 -1.43 -28.44 14.90
CA HIS A 251 -0.38 -27.43 14.79
C HIS A 251 -0.43 -26.75 13.43
N LEU A 252 -0.18 -25.42 13.37
CA LEU A 252 -0.28 -24.66 12.13
C LEU A 252 0.70 -25.13 11.04
N SER A 253 1.80 -25.78 11.40
CA SER A 253 2.74 -26.40 10.46
C SER A 253 2.15 -27.58 9.67
N GLU A 254 0.99 -28.12 10.09
CA GLU A 254 0.28 -29.17 9.35
C GLU A 254 -0.48 -28.62 8.13
N ILE A 255 -0.54 -27.29 7.98
CA ILE A 255 -1.17 -26.66 6.84
C ILE A 255 -0.24 -26.81 5.63
N ALA A 256 -0.58 -27.76 4.76
CA ALA A 256 0.13 -27.96 3.51
C ALA A 256 -0.55 -27.20 2.36
N TYR A 257 0.19 -26.39 1.65
CA TYR A 257 -0.27 -25.65 0.49
C TYR A 257 0.00 -26.44 -0.80
N GLN A 258 -0.99 -26.48 -1.70
CA GLN A 258 -0.87 -27.11 -3.00
C GLN A 258 -1.39 -26.17 -4.09
N TYR A 259 -0.59 -26.01 -5.14
CA TYR A 259 -0.99 -25.24 -6.32
C TYR A 259 -2.03 -25.97 -7.16
N PRO A 260 -2.90 -25.20 -7.87
CA PRO A 260 -3.86 -25.82 -8.78
C PRO A 260 -3.14 -26.53 -9.93
N THR A 261 -3.61 -27.74 -10.22
CA THR A 261 -3.12 -28.58 -11.31
C THR A 261 -3.85 -28.32 -12.62
N ASP A 262 -4.97 -27.63 -12.60
CA ASP A 262 -5.90 -27.40 -13.74
C ASP A 262 -5.29 -26.73 -14.97
N SER A 263 -4.13 -26.07 -14.82
CA SER A 263 -3.46 -25.38 -15.91
C SER A 263 -2.55 -26.30 -16.74
N VAL A 264 -2.36 -27.55 -16.30
CA VAL A 264 -1.64 -28.59 -17.04
C VAL A 264 -2.66 -29.45 -17.81
N PRO A 265 -2.46 -29.67 -19.14
CA PRO A 265 -3.36 -30.53 -19.91
C PRO A 265 -3.43 -31.95 -19.34
N GLU A 266 -4.62 -32.55 -19.41
CA GLU A 266 -4.83 -33.93 -18.92
C GLU A 266 -3.84 -34.93 -19.53
N GLY A 267 -3.27 -35.79 -18.69
CA GLY A 267 -2.32 -36.84 -19.09
C GLY A 267 -0.88 -36.34 -19.34
N ARG A 268 -0.57 -35.09 -19.09
CA ARG A 268 0.79 -34.55 -19.18
C ARG A 268 1.41 -34.35 -17.80
N GLN A 269 2.73 -34.53 -17.71
CA GLN A 269 3.49 -34.13 -16.53
C GLN A 269 3.74 -32.61 -16.57
N ALA A 270 3.66 -31.96 -15.40
CA ALA A 270 3.85 -30.51 -15.30
C ALA A 270 5.25 -30.06 -15.76
N SER A 271 6.28 -30.86 -15.46
CA SER A 271 7.67 -30.62 -15.88
C SER A 271 7.83 -30.60 -17.39
N ASP A 272 7.21 -31.58 -18.09
CA ASP A 272 7.29 -31.70 -19.54
C ASP A 272 6.54 -30.54 -20.21
N TYR A 273 5.37 -30.21 -19.69
CA TYR A 273 4.56 -29.12 -20.20
C TYR A 273 5.24 -27.77 -20.00
N LEU A 274 5.82 -27.50 -18.81
CA LEU A 274 6.59 -26.28 -18.58
C LEU A 274 7.77 -26.15 -19.56
N ARG A 275 8.49 -27.24 -19.78
CA ARG A 275 9.62 -27.30 -20.76
C ARG A 275 9.14 -26.99 -22.18
N GLU A 276 8.01 -27.51 -22.61
CA GLU A 276 7.40 -27.21 -23.91
C GLU A 276 7.10 -25.70 -24.03
N LEU A 277 6.45 -25.11 -23.03
CA LEU A 277 6.15 -23.68 -23.01
C LEU A 277 7.40 -22.80 -23.09
N VAL A 278 8.47 -23.20 -22.37
CA VAL A 278 9.75 -22.49 -22.42
C VAL A 278 10.39 -22.60 -23.79
N ASN A 279 10.38 -23.78 -24.45
CA ASN A 279 10.92 -23.97 -25.78
C ASN A 279 10.17 -23.14 -26.85
N ASP A 280 8.85 -23.07 -26.75
CA ASP A 280 8.03 -22.18 -27.58
C ASP A 280 8.43 -20.70 -27.36
N GLY A 281 8.71 -20.34 -26.12
CA GLY A 281 9.19 -19.02 -25.78
C GLY A 281 10.57 -18.71 -26.32
N ILE A 282 11.51 -19.66 -26.26
CA ILE A 282 12.87 -19.51 -26.85
C ILE A 282 12.77 -19.15 -28.33
N SER A 283 11.93 -19.87 -29.06
CA SER A 283 11.76 -19.65 -30.49
C SER A 283 11.29 -18.24 -30.86
N LYS A 284 10.46 -17.65 -29.98
CA LYS A 284 9.91 -16.30 -30.15
C LYS A 284 10.85 -15.18 -29.65
N ARG A 285 11.56 -15.45 -28.53
CA ARG A 285 12.45 -14.46 -27.90
C ARG A 285 13.83 -14.38 -28.56
N PHE A 286 14.29 -15.51 -29.10
CA PHE A 286 15.61 -15.65 -29.75
C PHE A 286 15.45 -16.16 -31.17
N PRO A 287 14.91 -15.37 -32.12
CA PRO A 287 14.63 -15.82 -33.47
C PRO A 287 15.90 -16.22 -34.26
N GLN A 288 17.08 -15.74 -33.83
CA GLN A 288 18.38 -16.11 -34.39
C GLN A 288 19.04 -17.30 -33.67
N GLY A 289 18.32 -17.88 -32.68
CA GLY A 289 18.81 -18.96 -31.83
C GLY A 289 19.37 -18.44 -30.49
N ALA A 290 19.07 -19.14 -29.40
CA ALA A 290 19.64 -18.86 -28.08
C ALA A 290 21.08 -19.38 -28.01
N SER A 291 21.99 -18.64 -27.37
CA SER A 291 23.37 -19.08 -27.12
C SER A 291 23.42 -20.31 -26.19
N ASP A 292 24.52 -21.07 -26.25
CA ASP A 292 24.71 -22.23 -25.38
C ASP A 292 24.69 -21.84 -23.90
N SER A 293 25.20 -20.68 -23.57
CA SER A 293 25.13 -20.14 -22.20
C SER A 293 23.68 -19.98 -21.72
N ILE A 294 22.82 -19.38 -22.56
CA ILE A 294 21.39 -19.21 -22.26
C ILE A 294 20.70 -20.57 -22.11
N ARG A 295 20.97 -21.52 -23.02
CA ARG A 295 20.40 -22.88 -22.97
C ARG A 295 20.80 -23.60 -21.68
N ASN A 296 22.07 -23.56 -21.32
CA ASN A 296 22.59 -24.17 -20.12
C ASN A 296 21.95 -23.54 -18.86
N THR A 297 21.70 -22.24 -18.85
CA THR A 297 21.03 -21.58 -17.72
C THR A 297 19.57 -21.98 -17.63
N ILE A 298 18.85 -22.06 -18.76
CA ILE A 298 17.46 -22.54 -18.79
C ILE A 298 17.35 -23.96 -18.20
N GLU A 299 18.28 -24.88 -18.58
CA GLU A 299 18.27 -26.25 -18.06
C GLU A 299 18.51 -26.27 -16.53
N LYS A 300 19.43 -25.46 -16.03
CA LYS A 300 19.66 -25.32 -14.58
C LYS A 300 18.42 -24.78 -13.86
N GLU A 301 17.77 -23.74 -14.41
CA GLU A 301 16.56 -23.16 -13.85
C GLU A 301 15.42 -24.19 -13.81
N LEU A 302 15.16 -24.88 -14.92
CA LEU A 302 14.12 -25.91 -15.00
C LEU A 302 14.38 -27.08 -14.04
N ALA A 303 15.64 -27.53 -13.92
CA ALA A 303 16.00 -28.56 -12.98
C ALA A 303 15.72 -28.15 -11.53
N LEU A 304 16.02 -26.91 -11.16
CA LEU A 304 15.79 -26.39 -9.81
C LEU A 304 14.31 -26.15 -9.54
N ILE A 305 13.55 -25.68 -10.52
CA ILE A 305 12.08 -25.53 -10.42
C ILE A 305 11.44 -26.90 -10.16
N SER A 306 11.89 -27.95 -10.87
CA SER A 306 11.38 -29.31 -10.70
C SER A 306 11.78 -29.92 -9.36
N GLN A 307 13.03 -29.72 -8.94
CA GLN A 307 13.49 -30.17 -7.62
C GLN A 307 12.64 -29.62 -6.46
N LYS A 308 12.12 -28.38 -6.62
CA LYS A 308 11.31 -27.69 -5.61
C LYS A 308 9.80 -27.89 -5.81
N GLY A 309 9.35 -28.50 -6.89
CA GLY A 309 7.93 -28.74 -7.19
C GLY A 309 7.16 -27.46 -7.53
N TYR A 310 7.82 -26.46 -8.16
CA TYR A 310 7.20 -25.17 -8.47
C TYR A 310 6.64 -25.08 -9.90
N GLU A 311 6.60 -26.15 -10.66
CA GLU A 311 6.12 -26.16 -12.05
C GLU A 311 4.71 -25.58 -12.16
N HIS A 312 3.79 -26.02 -11.31
CA HIS A 312 2.39 -25.55 -11.29
C HIS A 312 2.29 -24.03 -11.02
N TYR A 313 3.18 -23.49 -10.22
CA TYR A 313 3.24 -22.05 -9.97
C TYR A 313 3.59 -21.27 -11.24
N PHE A 314 4.66 -21.67 -11.93
CA PHE A 314 5.07 -21.02 -13.18
C PHE A 314 4.02 -21.15 -14.28
N ILE A 315 3.38 -22.31 -14.39
CA ILE A 315 2.31 -22.56 -15.37
C ILE A 315 1.08 -21.69 -15.06
N THR A 316 0.71 -21.56 -13.78
CA THR A 316 -0.40 -20.69 -13.33
C THR A 316 -0.13 -19.23 -13.71
N LEU A 317 1.08 -18.72 -13.44
CA LEU A 317 1.49 -17.37 -13.82
C LEU A 317 1.48 -17.16 -15.34
N TYR A 318 1.99 -18.13 -16.08
CA TYR A 318 1.96 -18.11 -17.56
C TYR A 318 0.52 -18.02 -18.08
N ASP A 319 -0.40 -18.77 -17.52
CA ASP A 319 -1.81 -18.76 -17.93
C ASP A 319 -2.47 -17.39 -17.70
N ILE A 320 -2.22 -16.77 -16.54
CA ILE A 320 -2.70 -15.42 -16.21
C ILE A 320 -2.12 -14.37 -17.18
N VAL A 321 -0.81 -14.43 -17.45
CA VAL A 321 -0.14 -13.48 -18.37
C VAL A 321 -0.60 -13.70 -19.80
N ARG A 322 -0.75 -14.94 -20.23
CA ARG A 322 -1.29 -15.30 -21.54
C ARG A 322 -2.68 -14.71 -21.77
N PHE A 323 -3.56 -14.82 -20.76
CA PHE A 323 -4.89 -14.17 -20.81
C PHE A 323 -4.76 -12.66 -21.00
N ALA A 324 -3.95 -11.99 -20.16
CA ALA A 324 -3.77 -10.54 -20.25
C ALA A 324 -3.28 -10.12 -21.65
N ARG A 325 -2.26 -10.81 -22.18
CA ARG A 325 -1.70 -10.51 -23.51
C ARG A 325 -2.70 -10.78 -24.63
N SER A 326 -3.51 -11.84 -24.54
CA SER A 326 -4.55 -12.13 -25.55
C SER A 326 -5.62 -11.03 -25.63
N ARG A 327 -5.79 -10.27 -24.55
CA ARG A 327 -6.70 -9.13 -24.45
C ARG A 327 -5.99 -7.78 -24.66
N ASN A 328 -4.71 -7.78 -25.05
CA ASN A 328 -3.88 -6.58 -25.15
C ASN A 328 -3.86 -5.76 -23.84
N ILE A 329 -3.88 -6.43 -22.68
CA ILE A 329 -3.66 -5.83 -21.37
C ILE A 329 -2.15 -5.80 -21.13
N MET A 330 -1.59 -4.61 -20.93
CA MET A 330 -0.17 -4.46 -20.69
C MET A 330 0.20 -5.05 -19.32
N CYS A 331 1.23 -5.90 -19.30
CA CYS A 331 1.73 -6.54 -18.08
C CYS A 331 3.24 -6.74 -18.14
N GLN A 332 3.87 -6.76 -16.96
CA GLN A 332 5.32 -6.98 -16.83
C GLN A 332 5.66 -7.53 -15.45
N GLY A 333 6.35 -8.64 -15.39
CA GLY A 333 6.97 -9.16 -14.18
C GLY A 333 8.12 -8.29 -13.73
N ARG A 334 8.22 -8.06 -12.43
CA ARG A 334 9.28 -7.28 -11.80
C ARG A 334 9.97 -8.06 -10.66
N GLY A 335 10.98 -7.46 -10.08
CA GLY A 335 11.69 -8.06 -8.94
C GLY A 335 12.33 -9.38 -9.31
N SER A 336 12.01 -10.41 -8.55
CA SER A 336 12.61 -11.75 -8.70
C SER A 336 12.38 -12.38 -10.09
N ALA A 337 11.25 -12.13 -10.73
CA ALA A 337 10.94 -12.67 -12.06
C ALA A 337 11.94 -12.22 -13.11
N ALA A 338 12.48 -11.02 -13.00
CA ALA A 338 13.45 -10.50 -13.98
C ALA A 338 14.86 -11.13 -13.84
N ASN A 339 15.10 -11.97 -12.83
CA ASN A 339 16.33 -12.76 -12.68
C ASN A 339 16.28 -14.12 -13.40
N SER A 340 15.15 -14.47 -14.00
CA SER A 340 14.94 -15.80 -14.59
C SER A 340 14.82 -15.74 -16.11
N ILE A 341 15.60 -16.54 -16.79
CA ILE A 341 15.49 -16.73 -18.24
C ILE A 341 14.21 -17.52 -18.57
N VAL A 342 13.81 -18.45 -17.71
CA VAL A 342 12.53 -19.16 -17.82
C VAL A 342 11.38 -18.16 -17.79
N CYS A 343 11.37 -17.20 -16.86
CA CYS A 343 10.35 -16.14 -16.80
C CYS A 343 10.36 -15.27 -18.08
N TYR A 344 11.52 -14.98 -18.64
CA TYR A 344 11.64 -14.25 -19.91
C TYR A 344 11.05 -15.04 -21.08
N CYS A 345 11.34 -16.32 -21.18
CA CYS A 345 10.78 -17.21 -22.20
C CYS A 345 9.26 -17.41 -22.05
N LEU A 346 8.76 -17.45 -20.80
CA LEU A 346 7.32 -17.52 -20.52
C LEU A 346 6.59 -16.16 -20.68
N PHE A 347 7.26 -15.11 -21.13
CA PHE A 347 6.72 -13.76 -21.26
C PHE A 347 6.23 -13.14 -19.95
N LEU A 348 6.70 -13.63 -18.82
CA LEU A 348 6.41 -13.04 -17.51
C LEU A 348 7.18 -11.75 -17.31
N THR A 349 8.36 -11.59 -17.89
CA THR A 349 9.17 -10.36 -17.86
C THR A 349 9.62 -9.94 -19.26
N GLU A 350 9.85 -8.62 -19.46
CA GLU A 350 10.41 -8.07 -20.71
C GLU A 350 11.90 -7.70 -20.57
N VAL A 351 12.51 -7.95 -19.42
CA VAL A 351 13.94 -7.70 -19.21
C VAL A 351 14.75 -8.77 -19.93
N ASN A 352 15.55 -8.32 -20.93
CA ASN A 352 16.41 -9.23 -21.66
C ASN A 352 17.60 -9.69 -20.79
N PRO A 353 17.78 -10.98 -20.55
CA PRO A 353 18.87 -11.51 -19.74
C PRO A 353 20.28 -11.21 -20.30
N GLU A 354 20.41 -10.87 -21.57
CA GLU A 354 21.69 -10.47 -22.17
C GLU A 354 22.10 -9.04 -21.80
N GLU A 355 21.14 -8.19 -21.40
CA GLU A 355 21.39 -6.78 -21.04
C GLU A 355 21.75 -6.60 -19.56
N VAL A 356 21.39 -7.58 -18.70
CA VAL A 356 21.55 -7.51 -17.24
C VAL A 356 22.20 -8.81 -16.74
N GLN A 357 23.17 -8.70 -15.84
CA GLN A 357 23.74 -9.88 -15.20
C GLN A 357 22.73 -10.44 -14.18
N LEU A 358 22.13 -11.57 -14.53
CA LEU A 358 21.13 -12.22 -13.70
C LEU A 358 21.79 -13.15 -12.69
N LEU A 359 21.32 -13.11 -11.44
CA LEU A 359 21.69 -14.07 -10.39
C LEU A 359 20.45 -14.87 -10.00
N PHE A 360 20.26 -16.04 -10.66
CA PHE A 360 19.07 -16.88 -10.47
C PHE A 360 18.97 -17.44 -9.04
N GLU A 361 20.11 -17.71 -8.39
CA GLU A 361 20.19 -18.20 -7.02
C GLU A 361 19.50 -17.26 -6.01
N ARG A 362 19.35 -16.00 -6.35
CA ARG A 362 18.56 -15.05 -5.57
C ARG A 362 17.05 -15.32 -5.66
N PHE A 363 16.58 -15.83 -6.79
CA PHE A 363 15.18 -16.11 -7.04
C PHE A 363 14.77 -17.46 -6.45
N ILE A 364 15.47 -18.54 -6.80
CA ILE A 364 15.29 -19.89 -6.28
C ILE A 364 16.67 -20.49 -6.00
N SER A 365 16.87 -21.09 -4.81
CA SER A 365 18.08 -21.87 -4.51
C SER A 365 17.71 -23.21 -3.87
N ALA A 366 18.59 -24.19 -3.94
CA ALA A 366 18.36 -25.52 -3.39
C ALA A 366 18.14 -25.50 -1.87
N GLU A 367 18.79 -24.58 -1.18
CA GLU A 367 18.76 -24.44 0.27
C GLU A 367 17.62 -23.54 0.79
N ARG A 368 16.95 -22.81 -0.11
CA ARG A 368 15.84 -21.93 0.27
C ARG A 368 14.56 -22.72 0.40
N HIS A 369 13.89 -22.61 1.55
CA HIS A 369 12.59 -23.25 1.81
C HIS A 369 11.41 -22.34 1.48
N GLU A 370 11.64 -21.04 1.34
CA GLU A 370 10.58 -20.10 0.99
C GLU A 370 10.27 -20.16 -0.51
N PRO A 371 8.97 -20.05 -0.87
CA PRO A 371 8.56 -20.02 -2.27
C PRO A 371 9.03 -18.74 -2.98
N PRO A 372 9.16 -18.77 -4.31
CA PRO A 372 9.47 -17.57 -5.08
C PRO A 372 8.32 -16.57 -5.04
N ASP A 373 8.64 -15.28 -4.88
CA ASP A 373 7.67 -14.17 -4.93
C ASP A 373 7.76 -13.50 -6.31
N ILE A 374 6.77 -13.73 -7.16
CA ILE A 374 6.69 -13.14 -8.50
C ILE A 374 5.60 -12.07 -8.52
N ASP A 375 6.04 -10.83 -8.59
CA ASP A 375 5.18 -9.67 -8.78
C ASP A 375 4.93 -9.43 -10.27
N ILE A 376 3.66 -9.27 -10.65
CA ILE A 376 3.29 -8.89 -12.01
C ILE A 376 2.52 -7.57 -11.95
N ASP A 377 3.09 -6.55 -12.60
CA ASP A 377 2.42 -5.28 -12.81
C ASP A 377 1.53 -5.34 -14.04
N PHE A 378 0.26 -4.99 -13.87
CA PHE A 378 -0.70 -4.82 -14.95
C PHE A 378 -1.08 -3.35 -15.09
N GLU A 379 -1.54 -2.94 -16.26
CA GLU A 379 -2.12 -1.62 -16.41
C GLU A 379 -3.32 -1.43 -15.48
N SER A 380 -3.33 -0.34 -14.72
CA SER A 380 -4.30 -0.15 -13.63
C SER A 380 -5.75 -0.16 -14.12
N GLN A 381 -6.03 0.40 -15.29
CA GLN A 381 -7.39 0.57 -15.81
C GLN A 381 -8.08 -0.76 -16.12
N ARG A 382 -7.33 -1.76 -16.60
CA ARG A 382 -7.87 -3.04 -17.04
C ARG A 382 -7.48 -4.23 -16.15
N ARG A 383 -6.80 -3.95 -15.05
CA ARG A 383 -6.41 -4.96 -14.07
C ARG A 383 -7.59 -5.76 -13.54
N GLU A 384 -8.77 -5.12 -13.38
CA GLU A 384 -9.97 -5.81 -12.91
C GLU A 384 -10.38 -6.97 -13.83
N GLU A 385 -10.16 -6.86 -15.13
CA GLU A 385 -10.45 -7.95 -16.07
C GLU A 385 -9.61 -9.20 -15.74
N VAL A 386 -8.34 -8.99 -15.34
CA VAL A 386 -7.45 -10.10 -14.93
C VAL A 386 -7.90 -10.70 -13.60
N ILE A 387 -8.29 -9.87 -12.64
CA ILE A 387 -8.83 -10.33 -11.34
C ILE A 387 -10.07 -11.19 -11.54
N GLN A 388 -11.02 -10.72 -12.36
CA GLN A 388 -12.24 -11.49 -12.63
C GLN A 388 -11.97 -12.76 -13.43
N HIS A 389 -10.95 -12.76 -14.31
CA HIS A 389 -10.52 -13.98 -14.99
C HIS A 389 -10.03 -15.05 -14.00
N ILE A 390 -9.25 -14.66 -12.98
CA ILE A 390 -8.80 -15.60 -11.93
C ILE A 390 -9.99 -16.22 -11.22
N TYR A 391 -10.99 -15.42 -10.82
CA TYR A 391 -12.20 -15.93 -10.19
C TYR A 391 -13.05 -16.82 -11.12
N GLN A 392 -13.10 -16.50 -12.42
CA GLN A 392 -13.81 -17.34 -13.41
C GLN A 392 -13.09 -18.68 -13.62
N ARG A 393 -11.76 -18.66 -13.62
CA ARG A 393 -10.92 -19.84 -13.87
C ARG A 393 -10.89 -20.80 -12.68
N TYR A 394 -10.67 -20.28 -11.47
CA TYR A 394 -10.45 -21.09 -10.26
C TYR A 394 -11.65 -21.15 -9.31
N GLY A 395 -12.64 -20.30 -9.47
CA GLY A 395 -13.76 -20.15 -8.55
C GLY A 395 -13.39 -19.37 -7.28
N ARG A 396 -14.42 -18.86 -6.58
CA ARG A 396 -14.25 -18.13 -5.31
C ARG A 396 -14.01 -19.03 -4.12
N ASP A 397 -14.16 -20.33 -4.31
CA ASP A 397 -13.88 -21.34 -3.28
C ASP A 397 -12.41 -21.79 -3.28
N ARG A 398 -11.66 -21.45 -4.32
CA ARG A 398 -10.24 -21.80 -4.49
C ARG A 398 -9.33 -20.61 -4.66
N ALA A 399 -9.88 -19.42 -4.88
CA ALA A 399 -9.11 -18.18 -5.07
C ALA A 399 -9.69 -17.05 -4.25
N ALA A 400 -8.83 -16.32 -3.53
CA ALA A 400 -9.20 -15.10 -2.82
C ALA A 400 -7.97 -14.17 -2.67
N LEU A 401 -8.23 -12.87 -2.43
CA LEU A 401 -7.18 -11.90 -2.11
C LEU A 401 -6.66 -12.13 -0.69
N ALA A 402 -5.39 -11.91 -0.47
CA ALA A 402 -4.81 -11.80 0.87
C ALA A 402 -5.41 -10.60 1.62
N ALA A 403 -5.40 -10.65 2.94
CA ALA A 403 -5.77 -9.50 3.75
C ALA A 403 -4.64 -8.46 3.84
N THR A 404 -5.03 -7.28 4.28
CA THR A 404 -4.14 -6.26 4.83
C THR A 404 -4.72 -5.81 6.16
N VAL A 405 -3.96 -5.93 7.23
CA VAL A 405 -4.38 -5.47 8.55
C VAL A 405 -4.20 -3.97 8.63
N ILE A 406 -5.31 -3.23 8.65
CA ILE A 406 -5.28 -1.79 8.86
C ILE A 406 -5.09 -1.53 10.35
N ARG A 407 -4.00 -0.86 10.70
CA ARG A 407 -3.62 -0.56 12.08
C ARG A 407 -3.82 0.92 12.41
N TYR A 408 -4.06 1.21 13.68
CA TYR A 408 -4.15 2.58 14.18
C TYR A 408 -2.86 3.34 13.93
N ARG A 409 -2.97 4.48 13.26
CA ARG A 409 -1.92 5.48 13.03
C ARG A 409 -2.21 6.72 13.89
N PRO A 410 -1.23 7.62 14.12
CA PRO A 410 -1.42 8.75 15.04
C PRO A 410 -2.69 9.56 14.84
N ARG A 411 -3.05 9.90 13.60
CA ARG A 411 -4.27 10.69 13.32
C ARG A 411 -5.55 9.94 13.65
N SER A 412 -5.64 8.66 13.30
CA SER A 412 -6.81 7.83 13.59
C SER A 412 -6.91 7.55 15.10
N ALA A 413 -5.78 7.27 15.76
CA ALA A 413 -5.73 7.07 17.20
C ALA A 413 -6.20 8.31 17.96
N LEU A 414 -5.63 9.48 17.66
CA LEU A 414 -6.06 10.76 18.28
C LEU A 414 -7.56 11.02 18.11
N ARG A 415 -8.08 10.84 16.90
CA ARG A 415 -9.49 11.12 16.61
C ARG A 415 -10.41 10.17 17.36
N ASP A 416 -10.16 8.86 17.24
CA ASP A 416 -11.07 7.84 17.78
C ASP A 416 -11.01 7.81 19.32
N VAL A 417 -9.82 7.97 19.93
CA VAL A 417 -9.68 8.08 21.40
C VAL A 417 -10.29 9.38 21.93
N ALA A 418 -10.06 10.52 21.27
CA ALA A 418 -10.66 11.79 21.66
C ALA A 418 -12.19 11.71 21.63
N LYS A 419 -12.77 11.08 20.58
CA LYS A 419 -14.21 10.84 20.49
C LYS A 419 -14.72 9.93 21.59
N ALA A 420 -14.00 8.85 21.88
CA ALA A 420 -14.34 7.92 22.97
C ALA A 420 -14.32 8.60 24.35
N LEU A 421 -13.43 9.56 24.55
CA LEU A 421 -13.36 10.37 25.78
C LEU A 421 -14.35 11.55 25.82
N GLY A 422 -15.21 11.70 24.79
CA GLY A 422 -16.29 12.68 24.75
C GLY A 422 -15.90 14.09 24.30
N LEU A 423 -14.74 14.27 23.65
CA LEU A 423 -14.38 15.55 23.04
C LEU A 423 -15.31 15.85 21.86
N ASN A 424 -15.72 17.10 21.70
CA ASN A 424 -16.55 17.53 20.58
C ASN A 424 -15.76 17.55 19.24
N SER A 425 -16.46 17.69 18.12
CA SER A 425 -15.84 17.66 16.78
C SER A 425 -14.77 18.74 16.58
N THR A 426 -15.00 19.94 17.11
CA THR A 426 -14.05 21.06 17.00
C THR A 426 -12.77 20.77 17.79
N GLU A 427 -12.89 20.23 19.00
CA GLU A 427 -11.73 19.82 19.81
C GLU A 427 -10.95 18.69 19.14
N GLN A 428 -11.64 17.69 18.57
CA GLN A 428 -11.02 16.61 17.79
C GLN A 428 -10.24 17.16 16.59
N GLU A 429 -10.82 18.07 15.82
CA GLU A 429 -10.17 18.70 14.68
C GLU A 429 -8.95 19.54 15.10
N GLN A 430 -9.04 20.28 16.19
CA GLN A 430 -7.92 21.02 16.76
C GLN A 430 -6.77 20.10 17.17
N LEU A 431 -7.05 18.98 17.82
CA LEU A 431 -6.03 17.99 18.17
C LEU A 431 -5.38 17.38 16.94
N VAL A 432 -6.18 16.99 15.96
CA VAL A 432 -5.67 16.40 14.71
C VAL A 432 -4.88 17.44 13.89
N SER A 433 -5.29 18.71 13.88
CA SER A 433 -4.55 19.79 13.19
C SER A 433 -3.20 20.09 13.83
N ARG A 434 -3.05 19.86 15.15
CA ARG A 434 -1.76 19.98 15.83
C ARG A 434 -0.81 18.81 15.53
N TYR A 435 -1.33 17.70 14.99
CA TYR A 435 -0.49 16.56 14.64
C TYR A 435 0.50 16.92 13.53
N ALA A 436 1.75 17.06 13.92
CA ALA A 436 2.85 17.44 13.06
C ALA A 436 3.92 16.32 12.93
N GLY A 437 3.51 15.05 13.07
CA GLY A 437 4.42 13.90 13.01
C GLY A 437 5.26 13.85 11.74
N ARG A 438 4.72 14.37 10.62
CA ARG A 438 5.43 14.58 9.37
C ARG A 438 6.69 15.46 9.51
N TYR A 439 6.66 16.43 10.43
CA TYR A 439 7.73 17.42 10.63
C TYR A 439 8.52 17.22 11.92
N LEU A 440 7.93 16.55 12.91
CA LEU A 440 8.52 16.39 14.25
C LEU A 440 8.98 14.94 14.55
N GLY A 441 8.64 13.98 13.70
CA GLY A 441 8.99 12.58 13.93
C GLY A 441 8.41 12.07 15.26
N LYS A 442 9.26 11.53 16.14
CA LYS A 442 8.83 10.97 17.44
C LYS A 442 8.34 12.04 18.44
N ASP A 443 8.74 13.32 18.28
CA ASP A 443 8.38 14.42 19.19
C ASP A 443 6.94 14.94 18.98
N TRP A 444 6.16 14.36 18.09
CA TRP A 444 4.81 14.84 17.77
C TRP A 444 3.85 14.81 18.97
N MET A 445 4.01 13.85 19.88
CA MET A 445 3.19 13.76 21.09
C MET A 445 3.35 15.00 21.97
N ASP A 446 4.59 15.43 22.19
CA ASP A 446 4.89 16.60 23.02
C ASP A 446 4.41 17.92 22.39
N HIS A 447 4.23 17.92 21.06
CA HIS A 447 3.65 19.06 20.35
C HIS A 447 2.12 19.10 20.42
N VAL A 448 1.47 17.94 20.34
CA VAL A 448 0.00 17.84 20.43
C VAL A 448 -0.50 18.11 21.84
N PHE A 449 0.18 17.58 22.84
CA PHE A 449 -0.18 17.69 24.25
C PHE A 449 0.62 18.79 24.94
N SER A 450 -0.02 19.52 25.84
CA SER A 450 0.65 20.58 26.58
C SER A 450 1.67 20.04 27.58
N GLN A 451 2.65 20.88 27.98
CA GLN A 451 3.64 20.50 29.01
C GLN A 451 2.99 20.32 30.40
N LYS A 452 1.81 20.92 30.64
CA LYS A 452 1.02 20.71 31.85
C LYS A 452 -0.37 20.17 31.48
N PRO A 453 -0.46 18.88 31.14
CA PRO A 453 -1.73 18.29 30.71
C PRO A 453 -2.73 18.19 31.86
N SER A 454 -4.02 18.41 31.56
CA SER A 454 -5.09 18.03 32.47
C SER A 454 -5.15 16.52 32.67
N PRO A 455 -5.81 15.99 33.71
CA PRO A 455 -6.00 14.55 33.87
C PRO A 455 -6.62 13.89 32.62
N GLN A 456 -7.55 14.55 31.96
CA GLN A 456 -8.18 14.08 30.72
C GLN A 456 -7.17 14.05 29.55
N GLN A 457 -6.30 15.05 29.42
CA GLN A 457 -5.24 15.08 28.40
C GLN A 457 -4.18 14.00 28.68
N THR A 458 -3.86 13.73 29.94
CA THR A 458 -2.94 12.66 30.34
C THR A 458 -3.51 11.30 29.95
N LEU A 459 -4.78 11.07 30.21
CA LEU A 459 -5.48 9.84 29.84
C LEU A 459 -5.56 9.70 28.29
N LEU A 460 -5.91 10.79 27.60
CA LEU A 460 -5.96 10.83 26.13
C LEU A 460 -4.59 10.49 25.54
N ARG A 461 -3.50 11.06 26.05
CA ARG A 461 -2.13 10.73 25.61
C ARG A 461 -1.83 9.26 25.81
N ARG A 462 -2.03 8.73 27.02
CA ARG A 462 -1.75 7.33 27.35
C ARG A 462 -2.53 6.37 26.46
N LEU A 463 -3.83 6.55 26.34
CA LEU A 463 -4.68 5.68 25.50
C LEU A 463 -4.33 5.80 24.01
N THR A 464 -3.91 7.00 23.56
CA THR A 464 -3.43 7.17 22.19
C THR A 464 -2.13 6.40 21.95
N GLU A 465 -1.20 6.39 22.91
CA GLU A 465 0.03 5.60 22.85
C GLU A 465 -0.25 4.10 22.84
N GLU A 466 -1.14 3.65 23.73
CA GLU A 466 -1.49 2.23 23.87
C GLU A 466 -2.21 1.65 22.64
N ILE A 467 -3.06 2.43 21.97
CA ILE A 467 -3.82 1.97 20.80
C ILE A 467 -3.01 2.02 19.49
N LEU A 468 -1.88 2.75 19.48
CA LEU A 468 -1.03 2.80 18.28
C LEU A 468 -0.56 1.40 17.88
N GLY A 469 -0.74 1.06 16.59
CA GLY A 469 -0.38 -0.25 16.07
C GLY A 469 -1.45 -1.34 16.25
N PHE A 470 -2.49 -1.10 17.04
CA PHE A 470 -3.62 -2.04 17.15
C PHE A 470 -4.31 -2.24 15.80
N PRO A 471 -4.72 -3.45 15.45
CA PRO A 471 -5.54 -3.70 14.29
C PRO A 471 -6.91 -3.02 14.45
N ARG A 472 -7.36 -2.39 13.38
CA ARG A 472 -8.64 -1.68 13.33
C ARG A 472 -9.69 -2.46 12.57
N HIS A 473 -9.32 -3.01 11.44
CA HIS A 473 -10.11 -3.90 10.59
C HIS A 473 -9.22 -4.57 9.55
N LEU A 474 -9.73 -5.65 8.95
CA LEU A 474 -9.14 -6.23 7.76
C LEU A 474 -9.55 -5.44 6.52
N SER A 475 -8.61 -5.25 5.62
CA SER A 475 -8.82 -4.73 4.26
C SER A 475 -8.30 -5.75 3.25
N GLN A 476 -8.62 -5.56 1.99
CA GLN A 476 -8.05 -6.38 0.93
C GLN A 476 -6.63 -5.93 0.58
N HIS A 477 -5.74 -6.87 0.30
CA HIS A 477 -4.43 -6.58 -0.30
C HIS A 477 -4.61 -5.97 -1.69
N VAL A 478 -3.67 -5.13 -2.10
CA VAL A 478 -3.75 -4.42 -3.39
C VAL A 478 -3.73 -5.35 -4.59
N GLY A 479 -3.26 -6.59 -4.49
CA GLY A 479 -3.18 -7.51 -5.63
C GLY A 479 -2.80 -8.94 -5.32
N GLY A 480 -2.44 -9.28 -4.07
CA GLY A 480 -1.99 -10.63 -3.71
C GLY A 480 -3.14 -11.64 -3.71
N PHE A 481 -3.12 -12.60 -4.62
CA PHE A 481 -4.04 -13.72 -4.67
C PHE A 481 -3.42 -14.97 -4.06
N VAL A 482 -4.20 -15.67 -3.25
CA VAL A 482 -3.96 -17.07 -2.87
C VAL A 482 -4.87 -17.94 -3.71
N ILE A 483 -4.29 -18.90 -4.43
CA ILE A 483 -5.00 -19.82 -5.34
C ILE A 483 -4.60 -21.23 -4.97
N THR A 484 -5.56 -22.11 -4.66
CA THR A 484 -5.33 -23.45 -4.11
C THR A 484 -5.91 -24.53 -4.99
N GLU A 485 -5.35 -25.74 -4.92
CA GLU A 485 -5.91 -26.95 -5.55
C GLU A 485 -7.23 -27.35 -4.88
N GLY A 486 -7.25 -27.47 -3.57
CA GLY A 486 -8.43 -27.77 -2.77
C GLY A 486 -9.23 -26.52 -2.37
N LEU A 487 -10.27 -26.75 -1.58
CA LEU A 487 -11.11 -25.68 -1.06
C LEU A 487 -10.29 -24.74 -0.13
N LEU A 488 -10.18 -23.50 -0.48
CA LEU A 488 -9.49 -22.47 0.30
C LEU A 488 -10.06 -22.31 1.74
N PRO A 489 -11.40 -22.38 1.95
CA PRO A 489 -11.98 -22.39 3.29
C PRO A 489 -11.50 -23.50 4.23
N SER A 490 -10.93 -24.58 3.71
CA SER A 490 -10.31 -25.61 4.54
C SER A 490 -8.92 -25.25 5.07
N LEU A 491 -8.29 -24.23 4.50
CA LEU A 491 -6.97 -23.72 4.88
C LEU A 491 -7.09 -22.46 5.73
N VAL A 492 -7.93 -21.53 5.31
CA VAL A 492 -8.11 -20.22 5.94
C VAL A 492 -9.52 -19.70 5.69
N PRO A 493 -10.16 -19.03 6.67
CA PRO A 493 -11.47 -18.42 6.43
C PRO A 493 -11.45 -17.37 5.34
N VAL A 494 -12.53 -17.32 4.57
CA VAL A 494 -12.76 -16.39 3.47
C VAL A 494 -13.95 -15.49 3.81
N GLU A 495 -13.82 -14.18 3.62
CA GLU A 495 -14.86 -13.21 3.88
C GLU A 495 -15.11 -12.27 2.68
N ASN A 496 -16.22 -11.53 2.72
CA ASN A 496 -16.56 -10.56 1.69
C ASN A 496 -15.60 -9.36 1.75
N ALA A 497 -15.16 -8.88 0.59
CA ALA A 497 -14.40 -7.63 0.48
C ALA A 497 -15.32 -6.41 0.52
N SER A 498 -14.73 -5.20 0.62
CA SER A 498 -15.49 -3.94 0.49
C SER A 498 -15.91 -3.63 -0.95
N MET A 499 -15.22 -4.23 -1.92
CA MET A 499 -15.59 -4.14 -3.33
C MET A 499 -16.44 -5.36 -3.67
N ASP A 500 -17.52 -5.11 -4.41
CA ASP A 500 -18.37 -6.17 -4.91
C ASP A 500 -17.54 -7.17 -5.74
N ASP A 501 -17.99 -8.41 -5.76
CA ASP A 501 -17.35 -9.51 -6.51
C ASP A 501 -15.93 -9.89 -6.11
N ARG A 502 -15.45 -9.48 -4.94
CA ARG A 502 -14.18 -9.90 -4.38
C ARG A 502 -14.31 -10.61 -3.04
N THR A 503 -13.39 -11.51 -2.79
CA THR A 503 -13.25 -12.24 -1.52
C THR A 503 -11.85 -12.04 -0.95
N VAL A 504 -11.73 -12.09 0.38
CA VAL A 504 -10.49 -11.87 1.12
C VAL A 504 -10.32 -12.98 2.14
N ILE A 505 -9.13 -13.56 2.25
CA ILE A 505 -8.78 -14.44 3.36
C ILE A 505 -8.48 -13.63 4.62
N GLN A 506 -8.50 -14.26 5.80
CA GLN A 506 -8.22 -13.55 7.06
C GLN A 506 -6.73 -13.32 7.35
N TRP A 507 -5.81 -13.83 6.54
CA TRP A 507 -4.36 -13.70 6.73
C TRP A 507 -3.76 -12.64 5.83
N ASP A 508 -2.79 -11.91 6.37
CA ASP A 508 -2.03 -10.90 5.64
C ASP A 508 -0.74 -11.50 5.03
N LYS A 509 0.08 -10.63 4.42
CA LYS A 509 1.31 -11.04 3.75
C LYS A 509 2.28 -11.75 4.71
N ASP A 510 2.43 -11.22 5.92
CA ASP A 510 3.40 -11.71 6.89
C ASP A 510 2.97 -13.09 7.44
N ASP A 511 1.65 -13.30 7.57
CA ASP A 511 1.08 -14.59 7.96
C ASP A 511 1.31 -15.65 6.87
N LEU A 512 1.08 -15.29 5.60
CA LEU A 512 1.32 -16.17 4.46
C LEU A 512 2.80 -16.57 4.36
N GLU A 513 3.70 -15.63 4.57
CA GLU A 513 5.15 -15.89 4.57
C GLU A 513 5.55 -16.83 5.72
N THR A 514 5.01 -16.62 6.92
CA THR A 514 5.26 -17.47 8.09
C THR A 514 4.82 -18.92 7.86
N LEU A 515 3.70 -19.14 7.16
CA LEU A 515 3.15 -20.48 6.90
C LEU A 515 3.63 -21.09 5.57
N GLY A 516 4.51 -20.40 4.82
CA GLY A 516 5.01 -20.88 3.52
C GLY A 516 3.94 -20.94 2.42
N LEU A 517 2.87 -20.17 2.55
CA LEU A 517 1.80 -20.08 1.57
C LEU A 517 2.20 -19.13 0.42
N MET A 518 2.02 -19.59 -0.80
CA MET A 518 2.37 -18.79 -1.96
C MET A 518 1.22 -17.86 -2.38
N LYS A 519 1.58 -16.65 -2.80
CA LYS A 519 0.67 -15.69 -3.39
C LYS A 519 1.12 -15.29 -4.79
N VAL A 520 0.16 -14.90 -5.61
CA VAL A 520 0.40 -14.29 -6.93
C VAL A 520 0.01 -12.82 -6.84
N ASP A 521 0.96 -11.92 -7.03
CA ASP A 521 0.71 -10.48 -6.95
C ASP A 521 0.27 -9.92 -8.30
N ILE A 522 -1.02 -9.60 -8.40
CA ILE A 522 -1.67 -8.92 -9.53
C ILE A 522 -1.72 -7.44 -9.22
N LEU A 523 -0.63 -6.72 -9.49
CA LEU A 523 -0.50 -5.32 -9.11
C LEU A 523 -0.97 -4.38 -10.23
N GLY A 524 -1.37 -3.16 -9.87
CA GLY A 524 -1.79 -2.14 -10.83
C GLY A 524 -0.77 -1.02 -10.93
N LEU A 525 -0.24 -0.76 -12.13
CA LEU A 525 0.67 0.34 -12.39
C LEU A 525 0.06 1.35 -13.36
N GLY A 526 -0.27 2.55 -12.85
CA GLY A 526 -0.92 3.61 -13.64
C GLY A 526 -0.10 4.05 -14.85
N MET A 527 1.24 4.06 -14.74
CA MET A 527 2.12 4.42 -15.84
C MET A 527 1.98 3.46 -17.03
N MET A 528 1.73 2.18 -16.81
CA MET A 528 1.48 1.23 -17.89
C MET A 528 0.21 1.58 -18.67
N THR A 529 -0.82 2.12 -17.99
CA THR A 529 -2.00 2.66 -18.66
C THR A 529 -1.65 3.86 -19.56
N ALA A 530 -0.80 4.77 -19.07
CA ALA A 530 -0.36 5.93 -19.86
C ALA A 530 0.49 5.49 -21.07
N ILE A 531 1.40 4.54 -20.88
CA ILE A 531 2.22 3.96 -21.98
C ILE A 531 1.30 3.31 -23.02
N ARG A 532 0.37 2.44 -22.60
CA ARG A 532 -0.56 1.79 -23.54
C ARG A 532 -1.39 2.80 -24.32
N ARG A 533 -1.95 3.81 -23.63
CA ARG A 533 -2.73 4.88 -24.31
C ARG A 533 -1.89 5.63 -25.33
N SER A 534 -0.63 5.94 -25.02
CA SER A 534 0.30 6.60 -25.92
C SER A 534 0.62 5.73 -27.13
N LEU A 535 1.00 4.46 -26.89
CA LEU A 535 1.35 3.52 -27.95
C LEU A 535 0.17 3.23 -28.88
N ASN A 536 -1.04 3.06 -28.32
CA ASN A 536 -2.25 2.88 -29.13
C ASN A 536 -2.55 4.09 -30.01
N HIS A 537 -2.36 5.31 -29.50
CA HIS A 537 -2.55 6.54 -30.28
C HIS A 537 -1.55 6.62 -31.45
N LEU A 538 -0.30 6.24 -31.19
CA LEU A 538 0.79 6.24 -32.16
C LEU A 538 0.77 5.00 -33.07
N LYS A 539 -0.05 3.99 -32.77
CA LYS A 539 -0.08 2.68 -33.46
C LYS A 539 1.27 1.97 -33.42
N LEU A 540 1.98 2.09 -32.30
CA LEU A 540 3.26 1.47 -32.02
C LEU A 540 3.12 0.38 -30.97
N SER A 541 4.06 -0.56 -30.95
CA SER A 541 4.32 -1.51 -29.87
C SER A 541 5.56 -1.10 -29.08
N MET A 542 5.79 -1.71 -27.90
CA MET A 542 7.00 -1.44 -27.11
C MET A 542 8.29 -1.80 -27.86
N SER A 543 8.26 -2.79 -28.75
CA SER A 543 9.40 -3.22 -29.56
C SER A 543 9.77 -2.24 -30.67
N ASP A 544 8.83 -1.37 -31.07
CA ASP A 544 9.07 -0.39 -32.13
C ASP A 544 9.81 0.86 -31.65
N ILE A 545 9.95 1.01 -30.32
CA ILE A 545 10.69 2.12 -29.72
C ILE A 545 12.19 1.87 -29.90
N PRO A 546 12.91 2.74 -30.62
CA PRO A 546 14.33 2.55 -30.87
C PRO A 546 15.13 2.64 -29.58
N ARG A 547 15.95 1.64 -29.30
CA ARG A 547 16.85 1.63 -28.15
C ARG A 547 18.05 2.54 -28.42
N GLY A 548 18.51 3.24 -27.37
CA GLY A 548 19.72 4.06 -27.48
C GLY A 548 19.54 5.44 -28.12
N ASP A 549 18.30 5.97 -28.18
CA ASP A 549 18.06 7.30 -28.78
C ASP A 549 18.78 8.41 -28.02
N ALA A 550 19.69 9.09 -28.71
CA ALA A 550 20.54 10.13 -28.16
C ALA A 550 19.76 11.39 -27.72
N ALA A 551 18.62 11.70 -28.34
CA ALA A 551 17.79 12.85 -27.97
C ALA A 551 17.14 12.61 -26.60
N THR A 552 16.62 11.41 -26.39
CA THR A 552 16.02 10.97 -25.11
C THR A 552 17.04 11.06 -23.97
N TYR A 553 18.25 10.54 -24.13
CA TYR A 553 19.29 10.66 -23.10
C TYR A 553 19.72 12.10 -22.84
N ARG A 554 19.85 12.94 -23.88
CA ARG A 554 20.15 14.37 -23.70
C ARG A 554 19.08 15.13 -22.93
N MET A 555 17.81 14.79 -23.14
CA MET A 555 16.68 15.35 -22.37
C MET A 555 16.83 14.97 -20.89
N LEU A 556 17.05 13.68 -20.58
CA LEU A 556 17.26 13.21 -19.22
C LEU A 556 18.48 13.82 -18.54
N GLN A 557 19.59 14.00 -19.24
CA GLN A 557 20.81 14.66 -18.72
C GLN A 557 20.56 16.10 -18.29
N LYS A 558 19.55 16.76 -18.84
CA LYS A 558 19.11 18.11 -18.45
C LYS A 558 18.13 18.12 -17.29
N ALA A 559 17.85 16.95 -16.67
CA ALA A 559 16.82 16.77 -15.65
C ALA A 559 15.39 17.10 -16.12
N ASP A 560 15.14 17.06 -17.41
CA ASP A 560 13.82 17.25 -17.98
C ASP A 560 13.05 15.92 -17.94
N SER A 561 12.54 15.59 -16.76
CA SER A 561 11.94 14.29 -16.47
C SER A 561 10.59 14.38 -15.74
N ILE A 562 9.91 15.53 -15.77
CA ILE A 562 8.54 15.65 -15.24
C ILE A 562 7.63 14.69 -16.01
N GLY A 563 6.88 13.86 -15.28
CA GLY A 563 6.01 12.83 -15.83
C GLY A 563 6.73 11.56 -16.30
N VAL A 564 8.07 11.53 -16.31
CA VAL A 564 8.86 10.34 -16.67
C VAL A 564 8.93 9.39 -15.48
N PHE A 565 8.53 8.15 -15.68
CA PHE A 565 8.43 7.14 -14.62
C PHE A 565 9.68 7.04 -13.75
N GLN A 566 9.52 6.98 -12.44
CA GLN A 566 10.56 6.78 -11.41
C GLN A 566 11.66 7.86 -11.32
N VAL A 567 11.94 8.63 -12.35
CA VAL A 567 13.02 9.64 -12.34
C VAL A 567 12.50 11.07 -12.26
N GLU A 568 11.25 11.25 -11.94
CA GLU A 568 10.55 12.54 -11.84
C GLU A 568 10.61 13.18 -10.44
N SER A 569 11.04 12.46 -9.40
CA SER A 569 11.19 13.03 -8.06
C SER A 569 12.36 14.03 -8.02
N ARG A 570 12.32 15.03 -7.12
CA ARG A 570 13.37 16.03 -7.02
C ARG A 570 14.76 15.45 -6.79
N ALA A 571 14.86 14.42 -5.95
CA ALA A 571 16.12 13.74 -5.70
C ALA A 571 16.66 13.06 -6.98
N GLN A 572 15.78 12.42 -7.74
CA GLN A 572 16.12 11.80 -9.02
C GLN A 572 16.50 12.84 -10.07
N MET A 573 15.74 13.92 -10.20
CA MET A 573 16.05 15.02 -11.11
C MET A 573 17.40 15.67 -10.80
N ASN A 574 17.75 15.82 -9.51
CA ASN A 574 19.04 16.32 -9.10
C ASN A 574 20.20 15.37 -9.41
N MET A 575 19.94 14.07 -9.49
CA MET A 575 20.96 13.07 -9.82
C MET A 575 21.23 12.98 -11.32
N LEU A 576 20.22 13.17 -12.17
CA LEU A 576 20.35 13.02 -13.64
C LEU A 576 21.51 13.83 -14.26
N PRO A 577 21.71 15.14 -13.95
CA PRO A 577 22.83 15.91 -14.48
C PRO A 577 24.20 15.45 -13.97
N ARG A 578 24.24 14.85 -12.78
CA ARG A 578 25.48 14.32 -12.18
C ARG A 578 25.86 12.98 -12.77
N LEU A 579 24.88 12.07 -12.92
CA LEU A 579 25.08 10.75 -13.48
C LEU A 579 25.26 10.79 -14.99
N LYS A 580 24.57 11.71 -15.70
CA LYS A 580 24.61 11.86 -17.16
C LYS A 580 24.38 10.54 -17.91
N PRO A 581 23.16 9.96 -17.82
CA PRO A 581 22.89 8.67 -18.42
C PRO A 581 23.10 8.69 -19.92
N ARG A 582 23.74 7.63 -20.46
CA ARG A 582 24.11 7.47 -21.89
C ARG A 582 23.59 6.16 -22.47
N CYS A 583 23.26 5.20 -21.63
CA CYS A 583 22.79 3.88 -22.03
C CYS A 583 21.73 3.37 -21.06
N TYR A 584 21.10 2.25 -21.40
CA TYR A 584 20.07 1.62 -20.59
C TYR A 584 20.54 1.29 -19.15
N TYR A 585 21.76 0.75 -19.01
CA TYR A 585 22.29 0.39 -17.69
C TYR A 585 22.49 1.62 -16.77
N ASP A 586 22.78 2.77 -17.35
CA ASP A 586 22.83 4.02 -16.56
C ASP A 586 21.48 4.38 -15.96
N LEU A 587 20.37 4.04 -16.64
CA LEU A 587 19.03 4.21 -16.06
C LEU A 587 18.74 3.19 -14.97
N VAL A 588 19.25 1.97 -15.07
CA VAL A 588 19.18 0.95 -14.00
C VAL A 588 19.86 1.50 -12.74
N VAL A 589 21.06 2.06 -12.88
CA VAL A 589 21.78 2.69 -11.78
C VAL A 589 21.05 3.93 -11.27
N GLN A 590 20.54 4.79 -12.16
CA GLN A 590 19.77 5.99 -11.77
C GLN A 590 18.59 5.66 -10.86
N VAL A 591 17.82 4.61 -11.18
CA VAL A 591 16.67 4.17 -10.39
C VAL A 591 17.11 3.66 -9.01
N ALA A 592 18.28 3.03 -8.92
CA ALA A 592 18.76 2.38 -7.69
C ALA A 592 19.53 3.33 -6.76
N ILE A 593 20.34 4.23 -7.30
CA ILE A 593 21.35 5.00 -6.54
C ILE A 593 20.72 6.05 -5.61
N VAL A 594 19.55 6.58 -5.98
CA VAL A 594 18.80 7.57 -5.18
C VAL A 594 17.82 6.86 -4.25
N ARG A 595 18.36 6.04 -3.36
CA ARG A 595 17.59 5.28 -2.36
C ARG A 595 18.27 5.42 -0.99
N PRO A 596 17.51 5.19 0.12
CA PRO A 596 18.10 5.33 1.47
C PRO A 596 19.40 4.54 1.66
N GLY A 597 19.43 3.29 1.23
CA GLY A 597 20.60 2.42 1.39
C GLY A 597 21.89 2.99 0.78
N PRO A 598 21.95 3.25 -0.54
CA PRO A 598 23.12 3.84 -1.18
C PRO A 598 23.52 5.21 -0.65
N ILE A 599 22.54 6.02 -0.21
CA ILE A 599 22.81 7.34 0.39
C ILE A 599 23.46 7.18 1.78
N HIS A 600 22.90 6.34 2.63
CA HIS A 600 23.45 6.11 3.99
C HIS A 600 24.76 5.34 3.97
N GLY A 601 24.96 4.45 3.00
CA GLY A 601 26.20 3.70 2.82
C GLY A 601 27.35 4.49 2.18
N ASP A 602 27.16 5.79 1.94
CA ASP A 602 28.14 6.66 1.26
C ASP A 602 28.62 6.10 -0.09
N MET A 603 27.70 5.55 -0.89
CA MET A 603 28.00 4.91 -2.18
C MET A 603 27.93 5.88 -3.34
N VAL A 604 27.14 6.94 -3.21
CA VAL A 604 26.81 7.89 -4.29
C VAL A 604 28.04 8.64 -4.76
N HIS A 605 28.81 9.24 -3.83
CA HIS A 605 29.99 10.06 -4.16
C HIS A 605 31.11 9.22 -4.79
N PRO A 606 31.53 8.07 -4.24
CA PRO A 606 32.55 7.22 -4.86
C PRO A 606 32.14 6.74 -6.25
N TYR A 607 30.86 6.38 -6.44
CA TYR A 607 30.34 5.96 -7.73
C TYR A 607 30.50 7.09 -8.78
N LEU A 608 30.04 8.29 -8.46
CA LEU A 608 30.10 9.43 -9.38
C LEU A 608 31.55 9.83 -9.70
N LYS A 609 32.43 9.90 -8.71
CA LYS A 609 33.86 10.22 -8.93
C LYS A 609 34.54 9.22 -9.85
N ARG A 610 34.33 7.92 -9.62
CA ARG A 610 34.94 6.87 -10.43
C ARG A 610 34.35 6.82 -11.84
N ARG A 611 33.04 7.07 -11.98
CA ARG A 611 32.38 7.18 -13.27
C ARG A 611 32.90 8.35 -14.10
N ASN A 612 33.17 9.49 -13.46
CA ASN A 612 33.70 10.69 -14.12
C ASN A 612 35.22 10.62 -14.40
N GLY A 613 35.91 9.63 -13.83
CA GLY A 613 37.36 9.47 -13.96
C GLY A 613 38.19 10.25 -12.93
N ASP A 614 37.51 10.84 -11.90
CA ASP A 614 38.16 11.60 -10.84
C ASP A 614 38.84 10.69 -9.80
N GLU A 615 38.43 9.43 -9.74
CA GLU A 615 38.96 8.38 -8.87
C GLU A 615 39.04 7.06 -9.67
N ALA A 616 40.12 6.31 -9.50
CA ALA A 616 40.23 4.97 -10.11
C ALA A 616 39.34 3.97 -9.42
N ALA A 617 38.69 3.07 -10.19
CA ALA A 617 37.93 1.98 -9.59
C ALA A 617 38.89 0.96 -8.92
N ASP A 618 38.55 0.53 -7.73
CA ASP A 618 39.35 -0.34 -6.87
C ASP A 618 38.77 -1.77 -6.87
N TYR A 619 39.56 -2.74 -7.32
CA TYR A 619 39.23 -4.16 -7.37
C TYR A 619 40.36 -4.96 -6.69
N PRO A 620 40.33 -5.14 -5.36
CA PRO A 620 41.43 -5.78 -4.62
C PRO A 620 41.74 -7.21 -5.05
N LEU A 621 40.73 -7.93 -5.56
CA LEU A 621 40.87 -9.24 -6.17
C LEU A 621 40.40 -9.20 -7.63
N PRO A 622 41.09 -9.87 -8.55
CA PRO A 622 40.67 -9.96 -9.96
C PRO A 622 39.26 -10.50 -10.15
N GLU A 623 38.84 -11.44 -9.30
CA GLU A 623 37.53 -12.10 -9.32
C GLU A 623 36.39 -11.16 -8.94
N LEU A 624 36.67 -10.04 -8.27
CA LEU A 624 35.69 -9.03 -7.93
C LEU A 624 35.39 -8.09 -9.11
N LYS A 625 36.30 -8.00 -10.06
CA LYS A 625 36.12 -7.11 -11.23
C LYS A 625 34.88 -7.44 -12.03
N PRO A 626 34.57 -8.69 -12.43
CA PRO A 626 33.35 -9.01 -13.17
C PRO A 626 32.06 -8.64 -12.43
N ILE A 627 32.09 -8.67 -11.08
CA ILE A 627 30.94 -8.40 -10.23
C ILE A 627 30.67 -6.89 -10.11
N LEU A 628 31.74 -6.09 -9.97
CA LEU A 628 31.65 -4.67 -9.62
C LEU A 628 32.03 -3.71 -10.75
N GLU A 629 32.50 -4.20 -11.90
CA GLU A 629 32.98 -3.35 -13.00
C GLU A 629 31.89 -2.40 -13.51
N ARG A 630 30.69 -2.87 -13.69
CA ARG A 630 29.53 -2.06 -14.14
C ARG A 630 29.16 -0.93 -13.18
N THR A 631 29.53 -1.07 -11.91
CA THR A 631 29.28 -0.08 -10.85
C THR A 631 30.57 0.55 -10.31
N TYR A 632 31.65 0.50 -11.10
CA TYR A 632 32.95 1.13 -10.78
C TYR A 632 33.50 0.76 -9.39
N GLY A 633 33.37 -0.52 -9.01
CA GLY A 633 33.86 -1.02 -7.73
C GLY A 633 32.99 -0.68 -6.52
N VAL A 634 31.76 -0.20 -6.72
CA VAL A 634 30.79 0.10 -5.65
C VAL A 634 29.67 -0.93 -5.66
N PRO A 635 29.41 -1.67 -4.60
CA PRO A 635 28.29 -2.62 -4.54
C PRO A 635 26.96 -1.83 -4.38
N LEU A 636 26.25 -1.57 -5.48
CA LEU A 636 24.99 -0.83 -5.50
C LEU A 636 23.76 -1.73 -5.39
N PHE A 637 23.88 -3.01 -5.71
CA PHE A 637 22.77 -3.94 -5.83
C PHE A 637 22.91 -5.12 -4.87
N GLN A 638 21.76 -5.68 -4.46
CA GLN A 638 21.75 -6.84 -3.58
C GLN A 638 22.47 -8.04 -4.17
N GLU A 639 22.32 -8.26 -5.48
CA GLU A 639 22.99 -9.31 -6.22
C GLU A 639 24.53 -9.19 -6.14
N GLN A 640 25.02 -7.96 -6.23
CA GLN A 640 26.45 -7.70 -6.09
C GLN A 640 26.97 -7.98 -4.67
N VAL A 641 26.17 -7.68 -3.65
CA VAL A 641 26.52 -7.98 -2.25
C VAL A 641 26.62 -9.48 -2.02
N ILE A 642 25.67 -10.26 -2.56
CA ILE A 642 25.69 -11.73 -2.47
C ILE A 642 26.94 -12.28 -3.17
N ALA A 643 27.17 -11.92 -4.44
CA ALA A 643 28.31 -12.36 -5.20
C ALA A 643 29.64 -11.92 -4.58
N PHE A 644 29.69 -10.70 -4.03
CA PHE A 644 30.84 -10.19 -3.30
C PHE A 644 31.18 -11.05 -2.06
N ALA A 645 30.18 -11.37 -1.22
CA ALA A 645 30.37 -12.17 -0.02
C ALA A 645 30.86 -13.60 -0.38
N MET A 646 30.34 -14.18 -1.45
CA MET A 646 30.79 -15.50 -1.93
C MET A 646 32.25 -15.47 -2.37
N VAL A 647 32.71 -14.45 -3.11
CA VAL A 647 34.07 -14.35 -3.61
C VAL A 647 35.04 -13.82 -2.56
N ALA A 648 34.66 -12.76 -1.84
CA ALA A 648 35.57 -12.10 -0.89
C ALA A 648 35.72 -12.84 0.45
N ALA A 649 34.72 -13.66 0.85
CA ALA A 649 34.70 -14.29 2.16
C ALA A 649 34.35 -15.80 2.12
N ASP A 650 34.31 -16.43 0.96
CA ASP A 650 33.98 -17.86 0.78
C ASP A 650 32.66 -18.27 1.44
N PHE A 651 31.67 -17.37 1.37
CA PHE A 651 30.34 -17.69 1.83
C PHE A 651 29.63 -18.60 0.82
N SER A 652 28.88 -19.58 1.31
CA SER A 652 27.91 -20.28 0.47
C SER A 652 26.81 -19.30 0.02
N ALA A 653 26.09 -19.65 -1.03
CA ALA A 653 24.97 -18.83 -1.53
C ALA A 653 23.90 -18.56 -0.43
N ALA A 654 23.65 -19.59 0.42
CA ALA A 654 22.72 -19.48 1.54
C ALA A 654 23.24 -18.53 2.64
N GLU A 655 24.50 -18.62 3.00
CA GLU A 655 25.11 -17.70 3.99
C GLU A 655 25.15 -16.27 3.48
N ALA A 656 25.43 -16.07 2.20
CA ALA A 656 25.40 -14.74 1.56
C ALA A 656 23.98 -14.15 1.51
N ASP A 657 22.96 -14.97 1.24
CA ASP A 657 21.55 -14.54 1.31
C ASP A 657 21.11 -14.30 2.77
N GLN A 658 21.56 -15.12 3.72
CA GLN A 658 21.32 -14.89 5.14
C GLN A 658 21.97 -13.58 5.61
N LEU A 659 23.18 -13.26 5.18
CA LEU A 659 23.83 -11.98 5.42
C LEU A 659 22.93 -10.84 4.89
N ARG A 660 22.45 -10.91 3.67
CA ARG A 660 21.56 -9.94 3.07
C ARG A 660 20.26 -9.73 3.87
N ARG A 661 19.58 -10.80 4.30
CA ARG A 661 18.33 -10.73 5.08
C ARG A 661 18.58 -10.17 6.48
N SER A 662 19.65 -10.57 7.12
CA SER A 662 20.00 -10.08 8.43
C SER A 662 20.31 -8.58 8.43
N MET A 663 20.78 -8.02 7.29
CA MET A 663 20.99 -6.58 7.14
C MET A 663 19.71 -5.76 7.37
N ALA A 664 18.55 -6.25 6.94
CA ALA A 664 17.25 -5.57 7.15
C ALA A 664 16.80 -5.52 8.62
N SER A 665 17.28 -6.46 9.47
CA SER A 665 16.97 -6.53 10.90
C SER A 665 18.09 -6.00 11.79
N TRP A 666 19.13 -5.42 11.23
CA TRP A 666 20.41 -5.07 11.88
C TRP A 666 20.28 -4.29 13.18
N ARG A 667 19.32 -3.39 13.27
CA ARG A 667 19.13 -2.59 14.51
C ARG A 667 18.35 -3.30 15.61
N ARG A 668 17.80 -4.50 15.38
CA ARG A 668 16.85 -5.13 16.31
C ARG A 668 17.34 -6.38 17.04
N LYS A 669 18.32 -7.16 16.52
CA LYS A 669 18.70 -8.46 17.14
C LYS A 669 20.19 -8.75 17.03
N GLY A 670 20.81 -9.12 18.16
CA GLY A 670 22.26 -9.42 18.33
C GLY A 670 22.85 -10.63 17.57
N HIS A 671 22.10 -11.32 16.73
CA HIS A 671 22.58 -12.49 15.97
C HIS A 671 23.57 -12.16 14.83
N MET A 672 23.69 -10.92 14.47
CA MET A 672 24.45 -10.49 13.31
C MET A 672 25.93 -10.36 13.52
N HIS A 673 26.39 -10.27 14.75
CA HIS A 673 27.82 -10.13 15.05
C HIS A 673 28.66 -11.30 14.49
N ARG A 674 28.09 -12.51 14.39
CA ARG A 674 28.82 -13.70 13.92
C ARG A 674 29.08 -13.68 12.40
N LEU A 675 28.09 -13.37 11.57
CA LEU A 675 28.28 -13.33 10.11
C LEU A 675 29.19 -12.17 9.69
N GLN A 676 29.08 -11.04 10.36
CA GLN A 676 29.91 -9.87 10.11
C GLN A 676 31.37 -10.15 10.51
N GLN A 677 31.61 -10.72 11.69
CA GLN A 677 32.94 -11.12 12.14
C GLN A 677 33.59 -12.14 11.18
N ARG A 678 32.82 -13.14 10.75
CA ARG A 678 33.29 -14.12 9.78
C ARG A 678 33.61 -13.51 8.42
N LEU A 679 32.80 -12.54 7.95
CA LEU A 679 33.09 -11.77 6.72
C LEU A 679 34.45 -11.07 6.86
N GLU A 680 34.63 -10.33 7.94
CA GLU A 680 35.87 -9.60 8.23
C GLU A 680 37.09 -10.53 8.34
N GLU A 681 36.99 -11.61 9.13
CA GLU A 681 38.08 -12.59 9.30
C GLU A 681 38.47 -13.23 7.97
N ASN A 682 37.51 -13.61 7.14
CA ASN A 682 37.79 -14.26 5.87
C ASN A 682 38.38 -13.28 4.84
N MET A 683 37.90 -12.02 4.83
CA MET A 683 38.51 -10.97 4.01
C MET A 683 39.96 -10.68 4.44
N LEU A 684 40.25 -10.60 5.74
CA LEU A 684 41.61 -10.44 6.24
C LEU A 684 42.52 -11.60 5.82
N LYS A 685 42.02 -12.84 5.90
CA LYS A 685 42.78 -14.03 5.45
C LYS A 685 43.11 -13.98 3.95
N LYS A 686 42.22 -13.37 3.13
CA LYS A 686 42.44 -13.17 1.67
C LYS A 686 43.32 -11.96 1.33
N GLY A 687 43.81 -11.24 2.34
CA GLY A 687 44.72 -10.11 2.13
C GLY A 687 44.07 -8.76 1.81
N PHE A 688 42.79 -8.59 2.09
CA PHE A 688 42.17 -7.29 1.98
C PHE A 688 42.72 -6.31 3.03
N SER A 689 42.92 -5.05 2.64
CA SER A 689 43.34 -4.02 3.57
C SER A 689 42.22 -3.71 4.60
N PRO A 690 42.61 -3.39 5.88
CA PRO A 690 41.63 -3.00 6.88
C PRO A 690 40.75 -1.84 6.47
N ASP A 691 41.32 -0.85 5.77
CA ASP A 691 40.56 0.33 5.26
C ASP A 691 39.49 -0.06 4.23
N TYR A 692 39.83 -1.03 3.35
CA TYR A 692 38.88 -1.55 2.37
C TYR A 692 37.73 -2.29 3.07
N ILE A 693 38.07 -3.15 4.05
CA ILE A 693 37.07 -3.89 4.83
C ILE A 693 36.14 -2.93 5.56
N GLN A 694 36.66 -1.91 6.23
CA GLN A 694 35.85 -0.93 6.93
C GLN A 694 34.94 -0.14 5.98
N ARG A 695 35.44 0.19 4.78
CA ARG A 695 34.63 0.85 3.74
C ARG A 695 33.47 -0.03 3.29
N ILE A 696 33.76 -1.31 2.99
CA ILE A 696 32.73 -2.29 2.58
C ILE A 696 31.70 -2.52 3.69
N GLN A 697 32.16 -2.64 4.95
CA GLN A 697 31.24 -2.79 6.09
C GLN A 697 30.25 -1.63 6.18
N ARG A 698 30.69 -0.37 6.07
CA ARG A 698 29.80 0.80 6.04
C ARG A 698 28.82 0.78 4.87
N GLN A 699 29.27 0.35 3.69
CA GLN A 699 28.42 0.21 2.53
C GLN A 699 27.36 -0.87 2.76
N LEU A 700 27.74 -2.01 3.32
CA LEU A 700 26.84 -3.09 3.70
C LEU A 700 25.83 -2.65 4.78
N GLU A 701 26.26 -1.84 5.74
CA GLU A 701 25.34 -1.24 6.74
C GLU A 701 24.26 -0.38 6.10
N GLY A 702 24.61 0.38 5.05
CA GLY A 702 23.64 1.11 4.26
C GLY A 702 22.57 0.21 3.64
N PHE A 703 22.92 -0.99 3.18
CA PHE A 703 21.95 -1.97 2.68
C PHE A 703 20.97 -2.48 3.75
N GLY A 704 21.36 -2.44 5.04
CA GLY A 704 20.48 -2.84 6.14
C GLY A 704 19.19 -2.03 6.24
N GLU A 705 19.16 -0.81 5.72
CA GLU A 705 17.93 0.00 5.66
C GLU A 705 17.11 -0.28 4.41
N TYR A 706 17.75 -0.44 3.24
CA TYR A 706 17.07 -0.72 1.99
C TYR A 706 18.06 -1.13 0.88
N GLY A 707 18.28 -2.42 0.70
CA GLY A 707 19.00 -2.94 -0.47
C GLY A 707 18.08 -2.99 -1.69
N PHE A 708 18.52 -2.48 -2.85
CA PHE A 708 17.71 -2.48 -4.06
C PHE A 708 18.14 -3.61 -5.02
N PRO A 709 17.20 -4.40 -5.56
CA PRO A 709 17.51 -5.42 -6.53
C PRO A 709 17.86 -4.84 -7.89
N GLU A 710 18.92 -5.35 -8.54
CA GLU A 710 19.30 -4.98 -9.90
C GLU A 710 18.20 -5.31 -10.90
N SER A 711 17.62 -6.49 -10.79
CA SER A 711 16.51 -6.96 -11.61
C SER A 711 15.27 -6.07 -11.52
N HIS A 712 14.94 -5.59 -10.32
CA HIS A 712 13.85 -4.65 -10.12
C HIS A 712 14.16 -3.28 -10.75
N ALA A 713 15.40 -2.80 -10.58
CA ALA A 713 15.85 -1.57 -11.22
C ALA A 713 15.81 -1.68 -12.75
N ALA A 714 16.19 -2.83 -13.29
CA ALA A 714 16.14 -3.09 -14.75
C ALA A 714 14.70 -3.07 -15.29
N SER A 715 13.77 -3.75 -14.61
CA SER A 715 12.36 -3.73 -15.01
C SER A 715 11.80 -2.31 -15.07
N PHE A 716 12.17 -1.47 -14.10
CA PHE A 716 11.73 -0.08 -14.06
C PHE A 716 12.47 0.81 -15.05
N ALA A 717 13.76 0.59 -15.28
CA ALA A 717 14.55 1.35 -16.26
C ALA A 717 13.99 1.23 -17.68
N LEU A 718 13.38 0.10 -18.01
CA LEU A 718 12.68 -0.08 -19.29
C LEU A 718 11.52 0.92 -19.43
N LEU A 719 10.69 1.02 -18.40
CA LEU A 719 9.57 1.97 -18.38
C LEU A 719 10.04 3.42 -18.31
N VAL A 720 11.16 3.70 -17.61
CA VAL A 720 11.83 5.02 -17.61
C VAL A 720 12.17 5.42 -19.03
N TYR A 721 12.85 4.53 -19.76
CA TYR A 721 13.28 4.81 -21.13
C TYR A 721 12.10 5.05 -22.07
N ILE A 722 11.09 4.18 -22.03
CA ILE A 722 9.88 4.30 -22.87
C ILE A 722 9.16 5.62 -22.59
N THR A 723 8.95 5.97 -21.32
CA THR A 723 8.26 7.22 -20.97
C THR A 723 9.08 8.46 -21.29
N ALA A 724 10.39 8.38 -21.16
CA ALA A 724 11.28 9.46 -21.57
C ALA A 724 11.28 9.64 -23.11
N TRP A 725 11.27 8.55 -23.86
CA TRP A 725 11.18 8.60 -25.34
C TRP A 725 9.84 9.19 -25.79
N LEU A 726 8.73 8.78 -25.17
CA LEU A 726 7.41 9.33 -25.45
C LEU A 726 7.35 10.83 -25.16
N LYS A 727 7.90 11.28 -24.02
CA LYS A 727 7.99 12.71 -23.70
C LYS A 727 8.83 13.47 -24.71
N CYS A 728 9.99 12.94 -25.11
CA CYS A 728 10.93 13.59 -26.00
C CYS A 728 10.36 13.77 -27.42
N HIS A 729 9.72 12.74 -27.95
CA HIS A 729 9.31 12.70 -29.36
C HIS A 729 7.81 12.97 -29.58
N HIS A 730 6.97 12.71 -28.56
CA HIS A 730 5.50 12.83 -28.66
C HIS A 730 4.91 13.49 -27.42
N PRO A 731 5.36 14.71 -27.02
CA PRO A 731 4.96 15.32 -25.73
C PRO A 731 3.47 15.56 -25.62
N GLY A 732 2.75 15.89 -26.68
CA GLY A 732 1.29 16.08 -26.66
C GLY A 732 0.54 14.78 -26.43
N VAL A 733 0.94 13.69 -27.10
CA VAL A 733 0.34 12.36 -26.89
C VAL A 733 0.60 11.88 -25.48
N PHE A 734 1.83 12.08 -24.98
CA PHE A 734 2.23 11.69 -23.63
C PHE A 734 1.47 12.47 -22.57
N LEU A 735 1.32 13.81 -22.73
CA LEU A 735 0.49 14.65 -21.86
C LEU A 735 -0.95 14.13 -21.78
N ALA A 736 -1.61 13.93 -22.92
CA ALA A 736 -2.99 13.45 -22.95
C ALA A 736 -3.13 12.09 -22.25
N ALA A 737 -2.18 11.17 -22.47
CA ALA A 737 -2.16 9.87 -21.84
C ALA A 737 -1.96 9.94 -20.31
N LEU A 738 -1.05 10.80 -19.82
CA LEU A 738 -0.83 11.03 -18.40
C LEU A 738 -2.07 11.61 -17.71
N LEU A 739 -2.68 12.64 -18.31
CA LEU A 739 -3.89 13.26 -17.79
C LEU A 739 -5.08 12.28 -17.72
N ASN A 740 -5.19 11.40 -18.70
CA ASN A 740 -6.24 10.37 -18.74
C ASN A 740 -5.99 9.19 -17.80
N SER A 741 -4.78 9.05 -17.29
CA SER A 741 -4.37 7.97 -16.36
C SER A 741 -4.35 8.43 -14.90
N GLN A 742 -4.75 9.67 -14.62
CA GLN A 742 -4.89 10.19 -13.25
C GLN A 742 -5.97 9.42 -12.47
N PRO A 743 -5.82 9.23 -11.13
CA PRO A 743 -4.76 9.75 -10.27
C PRO A 743 -3.49 8.89 -10.33
N MET A 744 -2.36 9.49 -10.69
CA MET A 744 -1.05 8.84 -10.71
C MET A 744 0.09 9.86 -10.72
N GLY A 745 1.31 9.40 -10.38
CA GLY A 745 2.53 10.21 -10.45
C GLY A 745 2.63 11.28 -9.35
N PHE A 746 3.66 12.10 -9.47
CA PHE A 746 4.02 13.13 -8.49
C PHE A 746 3.42 14.50 -8.80
N TYR A 747 2.92 14.71 -10.02
CA TYR A 747 2.53 16.02 -10.52
C TYR A 747 1.02 16.13 -10.74
N SER A 748 0.51 17.32 -10.39
CA SER A 748 -0.87 17.68 -10.66
C SER A 748 -1.08 17.90 -12.17
N PRO A 749 -2.34 17.85 -12.65
CA PRO A 749 -2.65 18.21 -14.04
C PRO A 749 -2.09 19.58 -14.44
N ALA A 750 -2.13 20.58 -13.55
CA ALA A 750 -1.60 21.90 -13.81
C ALA A 750 -0.09 21.87 -14.12
N GLN A 751 0.68 21.11 -13.34
CA GLN A 751 2.13 20.98 -13.52
C GLN A 751 2.49 20.23 -14.79
N LEU A 752 1.72 19.16 -15.14
CA LEU A 752 1.94 18.42 -16.38
C LEU A 752 1.62 19.28 -17.61
N ILE A 753 0.56 20.10 -17.56
CA ILE A 753 0.20 21.04 -18.62
C ILE A 753 1.26 22.14 -18.75
N HIS A 754 1.74 22.66 -17.62
CA HIS A 754 2.81 23.67 -17.63
C HIS A 754 4.09 23.13 -18.27
N ASP A 755 4.52 21.93 -17.88
CA ASP A 755 5.68 21.26 -18.47
C ASP A 755 5.51 21.04 -19.99
N ALA A 756 4.35 20.57 -20.43
CA ALA A 756 4.09 20.36 -21.86
C ALA A 756 4.10 21.69 -22.66
N ARG A 757 3.61 22.79 -22.08
CA ARG A 757 3.68 24.12 -22.71
C ARG A 757 5.12 24.59 -22.88
N LEU A 758 6.02 24.29 -21.92
CA LEU A 758 7.45 24.54 -22.06
C LEU A 758 8.06 23.75 -23.24
N HIS A 759 7.47 22.59 -23.57
CA HIS A 759 7.81 21.80 -24.77
C HIS A 759 7.00 22.20 -26.01
N GLN A 760 6.46 23.40 -26.02
CA GLN A 760 5.71 23.99 -27.16
C GLN A 760 4.44 23.24 -27.54
N VAL A 761 3.88 22.41 -26.63
CA VAL A 761 2.58 21.80 -26.84
C VAL A 761 1.48 22.84 -26.65
N CYS A 762 0.69 23.06 -27.69
CA CYS A 762 -0.51 23.90 -27.57
C CYS A 762 -1.60 23.14 -26.80
N VAL A 763 -2.16 23.74 -25.75
CA VAL A 763 -3.21 23.13 -24.93
C VAL A 763 -4.47 23.97 -25.04
N HIS A 764 -5.53 23.35 -25.54
CA HIS A 764 -6.85 23.98 -25.71
C HIS A 764 -7.74 23.74 -24.48
N PRO A 765 -8.55 24.73 -24.10
CA PRO A 765 -9.44 24.64 -22.94
C PRO A 765 -10.54 23.57 -23.16
N VAL A 766 -11.26 23.27 -22.08
CA VAL A 766 -12.48 22.47 -22.16
C VAL A 766 -13.53 23.23 -22.96
N ASP A 767 -14.20 22.57 -23.89
CA ASP A 767 -15.20 23.14 -24.74
C ASP A 767 -16.30 22.11 -25.07
N ILE A 768 -17.57 22.47 -24.91
CA ILE A 768 -18.68 21.53 -25.10
C ILE A 768 -18.82 21.04 -26.56
N ASN A 769 -18.34 21.83 -27.52
CA ASN A 769 -18.40 21.49 -28.93
C ASN A 769 -17.20 20.66 -29.42
N HIS A 770 -16.08 20.70 -28.71
CA HIS A 770 -14.83 20.08 -29.14
C HIS A 770 -14.32 19.00 -28.18
N SER A 771 -14.58 19.12 -26.88
CA SER A 771 -14.07 18.17 -25.89
C SER A 771 -14.87 16.87 -25.86
N GLN A 772 -14.17 15.79 -25.61
CA GLN A 772 -14.70 14.49 -25.22
C GLN A 772 -14.54 14.30 -23.69
N TRP A 773 -14.95 13.14 -23.17
CA TRP A 773 -14.68 12.83 -21.77
C TRP A 773 -13.18 12.84 -21.47
N ASP A 774 -12.40 12.10 -22.23
CA ASP A 774 -10.95 12.02 -22.11
C ASP A 774 -10.26 13.22 -22.81
N HIS A 775 -9.08 13.57 -22.32
CA HIS A 775 -8.17 14.49 -23.01
C HIS A 775 -7.71 13.89 -24.34
N HIS A 776 -7.60 14.70 -25.36
CA HIS A 776 -7.34 14.23 -26.70
C HIS A 776 -6.16 14.98 -27.34
N CYS A 777 -5.19 14.24 -27.88
CA CYS A 777 -4.15 14.81 -28.71
C CYS A 777 -4.63 14.88 -30.16
N GLN A 778 -4.57 16.07 -30.76
CA GLN A 778 -4.97 16.32 -32.13
C GLN A 778 -3.86 15.94 -33.12
N GLN A 779 -4.16 15.93 -34.41
CA GLN A 779 -3.19 15.53 -35.44
C GLN A 779 -1.98 16.48 -35.54
N ASP A 780 -2.16 17.74 -35.16
CA ASP A 780 -1.09 18.76 -35.11
C ASP A 780 -0.23 18.67 -33.84
N GLY A 781 -0.49 17.70 -32.95
CA GLY A 781 0.22 17.54 -31.69
C GLY A 781 -0.31 18.40 -30.54
N SER A 782 -1.33 19.24 -30.79
CA SER A 782 -2.01 20.01 -29.74
C SER A 782 -2.89 19.11 -28.89
N VAL A 783 -3.17 19.51 -27.64
CA VAL A 783 -3.99 18.74 -26.69
C VAL A 783 -5.26 19.51 -26.34
N ARG A 784 -6.44 18.92 -26.59
CA ARG A 784 -7.72 19.40 -26.11
C ARG A 784 -8.01 18.79 -24.73
N LEU A 785 -8.28 19.64 -23.73
CA LEU A 785 -8.67 19.19 -22.41
C LEU A 785 -10.06 18.53 -22.45
N GLY A 786 -10.20 17.40 -21.76
CA GLY A 786 -11.41 16.61 -21.69
C GLY A 786 -12.38 17.09 -20.60
N LEU A 787 -13.66 16.78 -20.77
CA LEU A 787 -14.72 17.10 -19.82
C LEU A 787 -14.52 16.48 -18.44
N ARG A 788 -13.73 15.41 -18.32
CA ARG A 788 -13.39 14.78 -17.05
C ARG A 788 -12.65 15.71 -16.07
N LEU A 789 -12.10 16.81 -16.55
CA LEU A 789 -11.42 17.80 -15.71
C LEU A 789 -12.41 18.69 -14.97
N VAL A 790 -13.63 18.83 -15.47
CA VAL A 790 -14.68 19.66 -14.88
C VAL A 790 -15.19 19.02 -13.60
N LYS A 791 -14.92 19.65 -12.46
CA LYS A 791 -15.38 19.16 -11.15
C LYS A 791 -16.90 19.24 -11.07
N GLY A 792 -17.53 18.13 -10.67
CA GLY A 792 -18.98 18.05 -10.57
C GLY A 792 -19.66 17.50 -11.82
N LEU A 793 -18.94 17.25 -12.91
CA LEU A 793 -19.46 16.58 -14.09
C LEU A 793 -19.16 15.07 -14.03
N THR A 794 -20.18 14.25 -14.31
CA THR A 794 -20.00 12.78 -14.35
C THR A 794 -19.67 12.30 -15.76
N GLN A 795 -19.12 11.09 -15.87
CA GLN A 795 -18.84 10.50 -17.17
C GLN A 795 -20.15 10.29 -17.97
N SER A 796 -21.23 9.87 -17.33
CA SER A 796 -22.53 9.68 -17.99
C SER A 796 -23.07 10.99 -18.56
N SER A 797 -22.87 12.10 -17.87
CA SER A 797 -23.27 13.44 -18.37
C SER A 797 -22.44 13.85 -19.58
N ALA A 798 -21.13 13.58 -19.54
CA ALA A 798 -20.26 13.87 -20.68
C ALA A 798 -20.59 13.01 -21.90
N VAL A 799 -20.95 11.73 -21.68
CA VAL A 799 -21.43 10.86 -22.78
C VAL A 799 -22.67 11.43 -23.42
N ARG A 800 -23.69 11.84 -22.64
CA ARG A 800 -24.88 12.52 -23.16
C ARG A 800 -24.53 13.78 -23.95
N LEU A 801 -23.61 14.61 -23.42
CA LEU A 801 -23.12 15.81 -24.12
C LEU A 801 -22.51 15.49 -25.48
N THR A 802 -21.72 14.45 -25.59
CA THR A 802 -20.97 14.11 -26.80
C THR A 802 -21.86 13.39 -27.83
N GLU A 803 -22.74 12.50 -27.38
CA GLU A 803 -23.67 11.74 -28.26
C GLU A 803 -24.80 12.61 -28.80
N GLN A 804 -25.28 13.58 -28.02
CA GLN A 804 -26.35 14.49 -28.44
C GLN A 804 -25.85 15.76 -29.16
N ARG A 805 -24.53 15.85 -29.36
CA ARG A 805 -23.89 16.96 -30.04
C ARG A 805 -24.27 16.94 -31.54
N PRO A 806 -24.85 18.02 -32.09
CA PRO A 806 -25.07 18.14 -33.53
C PRO A 806 -23.73 18.10 -34.29
N ALA A 807 -23.80 17.71 -35.55
CA ALA A 807 -22.61 17.70 -36.43
C ALA A 807 -21.98 19.10 -36.58
N GLU A 808 -22.82 20.13 -36.60
CA GLU A 808 -22.45 21.56 -36.65
C GLU A 808 -22.07 22.13 -35.26
N GLY A 809 -22.15 21.32 -34.20
CA GLY A 809 -21.98 21.75 -32.83
C GLY A 809 -23.26 22.38 -32.23
N TYR A 810 -23.24 22.54 -30.89
CA TYR A 810 -24.32 23.28 -30.21
C TYR A 810 -24.23 24.76 -30.60
N GLN A 811 -25.39 25.37 -30.97
CA GLN A 811 -25.46 26.74 -31.37
C GLN A 811 -25.86 27.68 -30.23
N SER A 812 -26.40 27.15 -29.13
CA SER A 812 -26.74 27.89 -27.93
C SER A 812 -26.59 27.02 -26.66
N ILE A 813 -26.46 27.72 -25.53
CA ILE A 813 -26.40 27.05 -24.21
C ILE A 813 -27.71 26.31 -23.92
N SER A 814 -28.86 26.92 -24.26
CA SER A 814 -30.19 26.31 -24.07
C SER A 814 -30.35 25.03 -24.88
N GLN A 815 -29.84 25.02 -26.13
CA GLN A 815 -29.84 23.82 -26.96
C GLN A 815 -29.02 22.69 -26.33
N CYS A 816 -27.82 23.03 -25.82
CA CYS A 816 -26.96 22.08 -25.13
C CYS A 816 -27.63 21.49 -23.89
N VAL A 817 -28.19 22.36 -23.04
CA VAL A 817 -28.83 21.94 -21.78
C VAL A 817 -30.00 21.01 -22.05
N ARG A 818 -30.86 21.34 -23.02
CA ARG A 818 -32.03 20.51 -23.40
C ARG A 818 -31.61 19.17 -23.99
N ARG A 819 -30.77 19.18 -25.05
CA ARG A 819 -30.39 17.95 -25.75
C ARG A 819 -29.63 16.97 -24.85
N ALA A 820 -28.70 17.45 -24.05
CA ALA A 820 -27.91 16.61 -23.16
C ALA A 820 -28.61 16.34 -21.81
N ALA A 821 -29.81 16.86 -21.59
CA ALA A 821 -30.61 16.73 -20.37
C ALA A 821 -29.75 17.03 -19.10
N LEU A 822 -29.10 18.20 -19.10
CA LEU A 822 -28.20 18.58 -18.01
C LEU A 822 -28.98 19.08 -16.80
N ASN A 823 -28.70 18.53 -15.62
CA ASN A 823 -29.23 19.01 -14.37
C ASN A 823 -28.58 20.34 -13.94
N ARG A 824 -29.15 21.01 -12.93
CA ARG A 824 -28.66 22.30 -12.46
C ARG A 824 -27.18 22.29 -12.11
N HIS A 825 -26.72 21.27 -11.38
CA HIS A 825 -25.31 21.15 -10.93
C HIS A 825 -24.34 20.98 -12.12
N GLU A 826 -24.71 20.15 -13.10
CA GLU A 826 -23.88 19.88 -14.29
C GLU A 826 -23.72 21.14 -15.16
N ARG A 827 -24.82 21.92 -15.40
CA ARG A 827 -24.73 23.15 -16.19
C ARG A 827 -24.00 24.28 -15.47
N GLU A 828 -24.15 24.41 -14.14
CA GLU A 828 -23.37 25.35 -13.33
C GLU A 828 -21.88 24.99 -13.34
N ALA A 829 -21.52 23.70 -13.25
CA ALA A 829 -20.15 23.21 -13.34
C ALA A 829 -19.50 23.55 -14.69
N LEU A 830 -20.20 23.30 -15.79
CA LEU A 830 -19.71 23.64 -17.14
C LEU A 830 -19.55 25.16 -17.35
N ALA A 831 -20.47 25.97 -16.85
CA ALA A 831 -20.38 27.43 -16.94
C ALA A 831 -19.21 27.96 -16.12
N SER A 832 -18.98 27.41 -14.91
CA SER A 832 -17.85 27.77 -14.06
C SER A 832 -16.51 27.37 -14.67
N ALA A 833 -16.47 26.26 -15.41
CA ALA A 833 -15.31 25.79 -16.15
C ALA A 833 -15.07 26.55 -17.48
N ALA A 834 -15.86 27.58 -17.80
CA ALA A 834 -15.86 28.29 -19.08
C ALA A 834 -16.02 27.37 -20.30
N ALA A 835 -16.70 26.22 -20.15
CA ALA A 835 -16.86 25.22 -21.20
C ALA A 835 -17.81 25.69 -22.34
N PHE A 836 -18.56 26.79 -22.16
CA PHE A 836 -19.42 27.42 -23.12
C PHE A 836 -18.71 28.55 -23.89
N GLN A 837 -17.38 28.60 -23.86
CA GLN A 837 -16.58 29.55 -24.62
C GLN A 837 -16.90 29.38 -26.13
N GLY A 838 -17.28 30.45 -26.81
CA GLY A 838 -17.81 30.37 -28.19
C GLY A 838 -19.33 30.41 -28.30
N LEU A 839 -20.08 30.12 -27.22
CA LEU A 839 -21.52 30.32 -27.13
C LEU A 839 -21.91 31.47 -26.18
N SER A 840 -20.96 31.95 -25.40
CA SER A 840 -21.14 33.04 -24.45
C SER A 840 -19.88 33.88 -24.41
N GLU A 841 -20.05 35.20 -24.22
CA GLU A 841 -18.91 36.15 -24.18
C GLU A 841 -17.92 35.84 -23.05
N HIS A 842 -18.44 35.46 -21.88
CA HIS A 842 -17.65 35.09 -20.73
C HIS A 842 -18.44 34.21 -19.74
N ARG A 843 -17.77 33.62 -18.75
CA ARG A 843 -18.35 32.65 -17.81
C ARG A 843 -19.50 33.18 -16.95
N TYR A 844 -19.53 34.49 -16.65
CA TYR A 844 -20.65 35.10 -15.90
C TYR A 844 -21.92 35.18 -16.77
N HIS A 845 -21.80 35.49 -18.06
CA HIS A 845 -22.91 35.39 -19.00
C HIS A 845 -23.37 33.94 -19.11
N ALA A 846 -22.45 32.98 -19.23
CA ALA A 846 -22.81 31.56 -19.27
C ALA A 846 -23.59 31.15 -18.01
N ARG A 847 -23.12 31.54 -16.81
CA ARG A 847 -23.80 31.25 -15.53
C ARG A 847 -25.21 31.87 -15.48
N TRP A 848 -25.35 33.09 -15.98
CA TRP A 848 -26.65 33.73 -16.07
C TRP A 848 -27.60 32.95 -16.99
N GLN A 849 -27.16 32.59 -18.18
CA GLN A 849 -27.95 31.84 -19.16
C GLN A 849 -28.33 30.44 -18.65
N VAL A 850 -27.47 29.71 -17.98
CA VAL A 850 -27.77 28.38 -17.41
C VAL A 850 -28.69 28.45 -16.19
N SER A 851 -28.82 29.62 -15.55
CA SER A 851 -29.69 29.83 -14.39
C SER A 851 -31.15 30.15 -14.83
N ASP A 852 -31.38 30.41 -16.11
CA ASP A 852 -32.73 30.68 -16.62
C ASP A 852 -33.63 29.47 -16.46
N PRO A 853 -34.76 29.58 -15.77
CA PRO A 853 -35.75 28.51 -15.66
C PRO A 853 -36.26 28.02 -17.04
N GLY A 854 -36.31 28.87 -18.05
CA GLY A 854 -36.68 28.53 -19.41
C GLY A 854 -35.73 27.52 -20.09
N ALA A 855 -34.47 27.46 -19.67
CA ALA A 855 -33.52 26.47 -20.14
C ALA A 855 -33.83 25.04 -19.64
N SER A 856 -34.75 24.89 -18.68
CA SER A 856 -35.10 23.63 -18.01
C SER A 856 -36.46 23.08 -18.40
N TYR A 857 -37.22 23.76 -19.26
CA TYR A 857 -38.57 23.30 -19.59
C TYR A 857 -38.52 21.99 -20.40
N GLU A 858 -39.11 20.95 -19.82
CA GLU A 858 -39.21 19.62 -20.40
C GLU A 858 -39.95 19.65 -21.74
N ALA A 859 -39.52 18.78 -22.62
CA ALA A 859 -39.96 18.48 -23.97
C ALA A 859 -41.46 18.45 -24.22
N GLN A 860 -42.13 19.57 -24.18
CA GLN A 860 -43.55 19.63 -24.56
C GLN A 860 -43.90 20.62 -25.70
N THR A 861 -42.97 21.32 -26.29
CA THR A 861 -43.32 22.20 -27.41
C THR A 861 -42.20 22.31 -28.45
N GLU A 862 -42.11 21.32 -29.33
CA GLU A 862 -41.49 21.50 -30.66
C GLU A 862 -42.17 22.64 -31.50
N LEU A 863 -43.28 23.21 -31.04
CA LEU A 863 -44.07 24.26 -31.72
C LEU A 863 -43.49 25.69 -31.53
N PHE A 864 -42.56 25.93 -30.63
CA PHE A 864 -42.04 27.27 -30.31
C PHE A 864 -40.53 27.44 -30.54
N ASP A 865 -39.89 26.58 -31.29
CA ASP A 865 -38.44 26.62 -31.55
C ASP A 865 -38.03 27.78 -32.52
N GLN A 866 -38.99 28.52 -33.09
CA GLN A 866 -38.67 29.62 -34.03
C GLN A 866 -38.72 31.03 -33.46
N ASP A 867 -39.27 31.23 -32.26
CA ASP A 867 -39.37 32.55 -31.63
C ASP A 867 -38.80 32.55 -30.19
N SER A 868 -37.55 32.14 -30.04
CA SER A 868 -36.87 32.47 -28.79
C SER A 868 -36.63 33.98 -28.78
N PRO A 869 -37.20 34.74 -27.81
CA PRO A 869 -36.90 36.15 -27.70
C PRO A 869 -35.39 36.31 -27.57
N GLN A 870 -34.80 37.17 -28.41
CA GLN A 870 -33.45 37.62 -28.18
C GLN A 870 -33.42 38.23 -26.79
N HIS A 871 -33.00 37.44 -25.79
CA HIS A 871 -32.76 37.96 -24.46
C HIS A 871 -31.73 39.06 -24.59
N HIS A 872 -32.13 40.30 -24.40
CA HIS A 872 -31.20 41.40 -24.18
C HIS A 872 -30.40 41.04 -22.91
N LEU A 873 -29.21 40.44 -23.12
CA LEU A 873 -28.32 40.13 -22.03
C LEU A 873 -28.02 41.46 -21.31
N TRP A 874 -28.27 41.51 -20.00
CA TRP A 874 -27.75 42.59 -19.18
C TRP A 874 -26.24 42.67 -19.40
N PRO A 875 -25.68 43.87 -19.54
CA PRO A 875 -24.21 44.01 -19.63
C PRO A 875 -23.59 43.64 -18.30
N LEU A 876 -23.38 42.34 -18.12
CA LEU A 876 -22.65 41.82 -16.99
C LEU A 876 -21.17 42.18 -17.14
N GLN A 877 -20.56 42.74 -16.11
CA GLN A 877 -19.15 42.99 -16.12
C GLN A 877 -18.38 41.67 -16.30
N ALA A 878 -17.48 41.64 -17.26
CA ALA A 878 -16.63 40.48 -17.45
C ALA A 878 -15.79 40.20 -16.20
N PRO A 879 -15.57 38.96 -15.81
CA PRO A 879 -14.65 38.63 -14.72
C PRO A 879 -13.25 39.18 -15.04
N ASP A 880 -12.62 39.76 -14.04
CA ASP A 880 -11.22 40.17 -14.19
C ASP A 880 -10.29 38.94 -14.29
N GLU A 881 -9.02 39.19 -14.49
CA GLU A 881 -8.03 38.12 -14.66
C GLU A 881 -7.89 37.28 -13.38
N VAL A 882 -7.93 37.90 -12.20
CA VAL A 882 -7.84 37.21 -10.91
C VAL A 882 -9.07 36.35 -10.68
N ASP A 883 -10.27 36.88 -10.98
CA ASP A 883 -11.52 36.13 -10.89
C ASP A 883 -11.49 34.91 -11.80
N ASN A 884 -11.04 35.06 -13.05
CA ASN A 884 -10.90 33.97 -14.00
C ASN A 884 -9.94 32.90 -13.49
N LEU A 885 -8.80 33.31 -12.95
CA LEU A 885 -7.80 32.42 -12.38
C LEU A 885 -8.34 31.64 -11.17
N LEU A 886 -9.03 32.31 -10.25
CA LEU A 886 -9.63 31.67 -9.09
C LEU A 886 -10.71 30.64 -9.48
N GLU A 887 -11.54 31.01 -10.45
CA GLU A 887 -12.59 30.13 -10.99
C GLU A 887 -12.00 28.90 -11.72
N ASP A 888 -10.91 29.08 -12.47
CA ASP A 888 -10.23 27.98 -13.15
C ASP A 888 -9.71 26.95 -12.12
N TYR A 889 -9.04 27.41 -11.06
CA TYR A 889 -8.58 26.50 -10.01
C TYR A 889 -9.73 25.87 -9.23
N ALA A 890 -10.82 26.60 -9.00
CA ALA A 890 -11.99 26.07 -8.32
C ALA A 890 -12.69 24.97 -9.15
N SER A 891 -12.92 25.22 -10.45
CA SER A 891 -13.71 24.36 -11.34
C SER A 891 -12.90 23.27 -12.04
N LEU A 892 -11.69 23.56 -12.48
CA LEU A 892 -10.82 22.67 -13.24
C LEU A 892 -9.60 22.17 -12.45
N GLY A 893 -9.12 22.95 -11.49
CA GLY A 893 -7.86 22.71 -10.78
C GLY A 893 -6.62 23.13 -11.56
N VAL A 894 -6.80 23.81 -12.71
CA VAL A 894 -5.73 24.31 -13.59
C VAL A 894 -6.22 25.55 -14.33
N THR A 895 -5.31 26.48 -14.59
CA THR A 895 -5.56 27.59 -15.52
C THR A 895 -4.71 27.45 -16.77
N LEU A 896 -5.23 27.85 -17.91
CA LEU A 896 -4.49 28.05 -19.15
C LEU A 896 -4.09 29.52 -19.33
N GLY A 897 -4.55 30.44 -18.47
CA GLY A 897 -4.13 31.82 -18.37
C GLY A 897 -2.74 32.00 -17.77
N ARG A 898 -2.45 33.23 -17.30
CA ARG A 898 -1.19 33.54 -16.65
C ARG A 898 -1.06 32.83 -15.30
N HIS A 899 0.18 32.61 -14.89
CA HIS A 899 0.46 31.98 -13.62
C HIS A 899 0.08 32.90 -12.43
N PRO A 900 -0.48 32.39 -11.32
CA PRO A 900 -0.84 33.22 -10.15
C PRO A 900 0.31 34.14 -9.67
N MET A 901 1.51 33.60 -9.69
CA MET A 901 2.70 34.36 -9.21
C MET A 901 3.07 35.53 -10.14
N GLU A 902 2.84 35.39 -11.44
CA GLU A 902 3.02 36.46 -12.42
C GLU A 902 2.10 37.65 -12.15
N VAL A 903 0.83 37.35 -11.93
CA VAL A 903 -0.20 38.36 -11.62
C VAL A 903 0.14 39.07 -10.31
N LEU A 904 0.50 38.33 -9.26
CA LEU A 904 0.87 38.91 -7.96
C LEU A 904 2.16 39.74 -8.04
N ARG A 905 3.09 39.39 -8.90
CA ARG A 905 4.34 40.12 -9.12
C ARG A 905 4.08 41.44 -9.81
N GLU A 906 3.25 41.48 -10.83
CA GLU A 906 2.84 42.73 -11.49
C GLU A 906 2.09 43.68 -10.56
N GLN A 907 1.29 43.13 -9.65
CA GLN A 907 0.58 43.92 -8.63
C GLN A 907 1.51 44.39 -7.49
N GLY A 908 2.79 44.06 -7.54
CA GLY A 908 3.77 44.47 -6.51
C GLY A 908 3.62 43.75 -5.16
N LEU A 909 2.80 42.73 -5.07
CA LEU A 909 2.48 42.02 -3.81
C LEU A 909 3.59 41.07 -3.34
N LEU A 910 4.55 40.75 -4.18
CA LEU A 910 5.68 39.86 -3.87
C LEU A 910 6.98 40.59 -3.46
N GLY A 911 6.97 41.92 -3.47
CA GLY A 911 8.16 42.74 -3.19
C GLY A 911 9.33 42.42 -4.13
N SER A 912 10.56 42.44 -3.62
CA SER A 912 11.79 42.16 -4.40
C SER A 912 12.10 40.66 -4.54
N SER A 913 11.10 39.83 -4.61
CA SER A 913 11.26 38.34 -4.70
C SER A 913 11.83 37.94 -6.07
N VAL A 914 12.90 37.13 -6.07
CA VAL A 914 13.49 36.56 -7.29
C VAL A 914 12.59 35.47 -7.86
N THR A 915 12.64 35.27 -9.18
CA THR A 915 11.97 34.17 -9.83
C THR A 915 12.76 32.86 -9.73
N ALA A 916 12.12 31.74 -9.97
CA ALA A 916 12.78 30.43 -9.97
C ALA A 916 13.90 30.34 -11.01
N SER A 917 13.72 30.96 -12.20
CA SER A 917 14.79 31.09 -13.20
C SER A 917 15.87 32.09 -12.79
N GLY A 918 15.49 33.22 -12.19
CA GLY A 918 16.40 34.22 -11.68
C GLY A 918 17.28 33.75 -10.52
N LEU A 919 16.79 32.77 -9.75
CA LEU A 919 17.56 32.14 -8.67
C LEU A 919 18.86 31.49 -9.16
N ARG A 920 18.88 30.97 -10.37
CA ARG A 920 20.09 30.36 -10.98
C ARG A 920 21.18 31.36 -11.31
N GLN A 921 20.82 32.63 -11.38
CA GLN A 921 21.76 33.75 -11.67
C GLN A 921 22.28 34.40 -10.38
N GLN A 922 21.75 34.04 -9.22
CA GLN A 922 22.20 34.55 -7.93
C GLN A 922 23.55 33.93 -7.56
N ALA A 923 24.42 34.71 -6.95
CA ALA A 923 25.72 34.24 -6.50
C ALA A 923 25.57 33.22 -5.34
N HIS A 924 26.45 32.22 -5.32
CA HIS A 924 26.53 31.29 -4.19
C HIS A 924 26.77 32.08 -2.89
N GLY A 925 26.04 31.82 -1.86
CA GLY A 925 26.13 32.47 -0.56
C GLY A 925 25.34 33.78 -0.44
N SER A 926 24.77 34.33 -1.52
CA SER A 926 23.92 35.52 -1.46
C SER A 926 22.58 35.22 -0.76
N GLU A 927 22.00 36.27 -0.19
CA GLU A 927 20.66 36.17 0.42
C GLU A 927 19.61 36.72 -0.54
N CYS A 928 18.45 36.03 -0.58
CA CYS A 928 17.35 36.46 -1.44
C CYS A 928 15.99 36.16 -0.82
N TYR A 929 14.99 36.85 -1.36
CA TYR A 929 13.59 36.47 -1.20
C TYR A 929 13.14 35.65 -2.40
N LEU A 930 12.50 34.51 -2.14
CA LEU A 930 11.91 33.62 -3.15
C LEU A 930 10.45 33.40 -2.80
N SER A 931 9.54 33.62 -3.74
CA SER A 931 8.10 33.42 -3.52
C SER A 931 7.54 32.46 -4.55
N GLY A 932 6.62 31.61 -4.11
CA GLY A 932 5.97 30.66 -5.02
C GLY A 932 4.78 29.90 -4.40
N VAL A 933 4.04 29.25 -5.26
CA VAL A 933 3.01 28.27 -4.87
C VAL A 933 3.70 27.03 -4.32
N VAL A 934 3.29 26.57 -3.16
CA VAL A 934 3.85 25.34 -2.58
C VAL A 934 3.27 24.13 -3.27
N THR A 935 4.08 23.46 -4.08
CA THR A 935 3.68 22.30 -4.84
C THR A 935 4.02 20.97 -4.15
N CYS A 936 5.10 20.97 -3.34
CA CYS A 936 5.54 19.76 -2.65
C CYS A 936 6.26 20.09 -1.34
N ARG A 937 6.02 19.24 -0.32
CA ARG A 937 6.79 19.19 0.93
C ARG A 937 7.24 17.77 1.17
N GLN A 938 8.56 17.58 1.31
CA GLN A 938 9.15 16.27 1.57
C GLN A 938 10.04 16.30 2.80
N ARG A 939 9.92 15.31 3.66
CA ARG A 939 10.86 15.09 4.76
C ARG A 939 11.33 13.64 4.70
N PRO A 940 12.39 13.34 3.93
CA PRO A 940 12.95 12.01 3.88
C PRO A 940 13.47 11.58 5.25
N GLY A 941 13.26 10.34 5.63
CA GLY A 941 13.79 9.78 6.88
C GLY A 941 15.32 9.82 6.96
N THR A 942 15.97 9.84 5.81
CA THR A 942 17.42 9.91 5.62
C THR A 942 18.02 11.32 5.80
N ALA A 943 17.21 12.37 5.84
CA ALA A 943 17.70 13.75 5.82
C ALA A 943 17.80 14.41 7.20
N SER A 944 18.03 13.66 8.27
CA SER A 944 18.24 14.16 9.64
C SER A 944 17.23 15.22 10.10
N GLY A 945 15.98 15.12 9.62
CA GLY A 945 14.90 16.04 9.97
C GLY A 945 14.77 17.29 9.09
N VAL A 946 15.54 17.41 8.04
CA VAL A 946 15.41 18.48 7.03
C VAL A 946 14.12 18.31 6.25
N THR A 947 13.44 19.41 5.98
CA THR A 947 12.25 19.45 5.10
C THR A 947 12.61 20.16 3.81
N PHE A 948 12.31 19.51 2.71
CA PHE A 948 12.45 20.08 1.37
C PHE A 948 11.09 20.61 0.92
N VAL A 949 11.05 21.87 0.49
CA VAL A 949 9.86 22.50 -0.06
C VAL A 949 10.12 22.88 -1.50
N THR A 950 9.21 22.55 -2.39
CA THR A 950 9.26 23.00 -3.79
C THR A 950 8.26 24.13 -3.97
N LEU A 951 8.77 25.26 -4.45
CA LEU A 951 7.98 26.42 -4.83
C LEU A 951 7.93 26.51 -6.34
N GLU A 952 6.76 26.84 -6.87
CA GLU A 952 6.52 27.03 -8.30
C GLU A 952 6.10 28.48 -8.57
N ASP A 953 6.71 29.08 -9.57
CA ASP A 953 6.29 30.38 -10.09
C ASP A 953 6.11 30.33 -11.61
N GLU A 954 5.89 31.48 -12.24
CA GLU A 954 5.68 31.60 -13.69
C GLU A 954 6.86 31.14 -14.54
N THR A 955 8.06 31.03 -13.94
CA THR A 955 9.29 30.65 -14.65
C THR A 955 9.74 29.22 -14.39
N GLY A 956 9.09 28.53 -13.47
CA GLY A 956 9.37 27.15 -13.13
C GLY A 956 9.38 26.85 -11.64
N CYS A 957 10.18 25.85 -11.24
CA CYS A 957 10.26 25.40 -9.86
C CYS A 957 11.61 25.71 -9.21
N ALA A 958 11.57 26.09 -7.94
CA ALA A 958 12.73 26.30 -7.08
C ALA A 958 12.67 25.40 -5.84
N ASN A 959 13.83 24.95 -5.37
CA ASN A 959 13.96 24.11 -4.19
C ASN A 959 14.37 24.93 -2.96
N VAL A 960 13.71 24.65 -1.86
CA VAL A 960 13.97 25.27 -0.56
C VAL A 960 14.31 24.19 0.45
N VAL A 961 15.38 24.39 1.19
CA VAL A 961 15.84 23.51 2.27
C VAL A 961 15.49 24.16 3.61
N VAL A 962 14.65 23.50 4.40
CA VAL A 962 14.21 23.97 5.71
C VAL A 962 14.80 23.07 6.79
N TRP A 963 15.79 23.58 7.52
CA TRP A 963 16.41 22.85 8.61
C TRP A 963 15.44 22.60 9.77
N LEU A 964 15.66 21.54 10.54
CA LEU A 964 14.79 21.14 11.64
C LEU A 964 14.52 22.29 12.65
N ALA A 965 15.52 23.11 12.94
CA ALA A 965 15.37 24.26 13.85
C ALA A 965 14.38 25.29 13.31
N THR A 966 14.49 25.66 12.02
CA THR A 966 13.57 26.57 11.34
C THR A 966 12.17 25.94 11.22
N ALA A 967 12.10 24.65 10.87
CA ALA A 967 10.85 23.90 10.78
C ALA A 967 10.09 23.89 12.12
N LYS A 968 10.76 23.62 13.23
CA LYS A 968 10.16 23.65 14.58
C LYS A 968 9.67 25.06 14.96
N ARG A 969 10.44 26.10 14.63
CA ARG A 969 10.10 27.49 14.97
C ARG A 969 8.92 28.04 14.17
N GLN A 970 8.79 27.66 12.91
CA GLN A 970 7.78 28.17 11.97
C GLN A 970 6.87 27.05 11.43
N LEU A 971 6.55 26.11 12.30
CA LEU A 971 5.85 24.88 11.93
C LEU A 971 4.50 25.14 11.26
N GLN A 972 3.71 26.09 11.79
CA GLN A 972 2.38 26.41 11.25
C GLN A 972 2.47 26.92 9.81
N THR A 973 3.35 27.89 9.55
CA THR A 973 3.61 28.40 8.21
C THR A 973 4.09 27.29 7.27
N LEU A 974 5.05 26.47 7.74
CA LEU A 974 5.55 25.33 6.94
C LEU A 974 4.46 24.31 6.60
N MET A 975 3.50 24.08 7.51
CA MET A 975 2.45 23.09 7.31
C MET A 975 1.30 23.57 6.40
N HIS A 976 0.93 24.83 6.49
CA HIS A 976 -0.35 25.32 5.96
C HIS A 976 -0.23 26.33 4.81
N ALA A 977 0.91 27.02 4.65
CA ALA A 977 1.06 27.98 3.57
C ALA A 977 0.86 27.35 2.20
N ARG A 978 -0.02 27.94 1.39
CA ARG A 978 -0.23 27.59 -0.03
C ARG A 978 0.64 28.44 -0.95
N LEU A 979 0.75 29.73 -0.62
CA LEU A 979 1.72 30.65 -1.17
C LEU A 979 2.75 30.93 -0.08
N LEU A 980 4.01 30.73 -0.39
CA LEU A 980 5.10 30.85 0.57
C LEU A 980 6.15 31.80 0.03
N GLN A 981 6.52 32.78 0.84
CA GLN A 981 7.74 33.55 0.62
C GLN A 981 8.81 33.07 1.59
N VAL A 982 9.99 32.86 1.07
CA VAL A 982 11.16 32.37 1.79
C VAL A 982 12.25 33.42 1.71
N TYR A 983 12.75 33.83 2.89
CA TYR A 983 14.02 34.53 2.98
C TYR A 983 15.12 33.54 3.36
N GLY A 984 16.20 33.52 2.59
CA GLY A 984 17.25 32.56 2.82
C GLY A 984 18.49 32.76 2.00
N LYS A 985 19.45 31.87 2.22
CA LYS A 985 20.77 31.88 1.56
C LYS A 985 20.74 30.99 0.33
N VAL A 986 21.27 31.50 -0.77
CA VAL A 986 21.43 30.72 -2.01
C VAL A 986 22.62 29.79 -1.88
N GLU A 987 22.40 28.48 -2.10
CA GLU A 987 23.47 27.51 -2.30
C GLU A 987 23.41 26.94 -3.72
N GLN A 988 24.56 27.00 -4.37
CA GLN A 988 24.74 26.44 -5.69
C GLN A 988 25.83 25.37 -5.65
N ASP A 989 25.48 24.20 -6.13
CA ASP A 989 26.42 23.08 -6.30
C ASP A 989 27.29 23.35 -7.54
N PRO A 990 28.61 23.54 -7.38
CA PRO A 990 29.48 23.88 -8.50
C PRO A 990 29.56 22.79 -9.59
N ASP A 991 29.41 21.53 -9.24
CA ASP A 991 29.56 20.42 -10.16
C ASP A 991 28.30 20.16 -11.00
N SER A 992 27.12 20.34 -10.40
CA SER A 992 25.83 20.05 -11.05
C SER A 992 25.05 21.29 -11.49
N GLY A 993 25.45 22.49 -11.03
CA GLY A 993 24.73 23.76 -11.25
C GLY A 993 23.37 23.81 -10.54
N ILE A 994 23.07 22.85 -9.65
CA ILE A 994 21.84 22.83 -8.90
C ILE A 994 21.85 23.95 -7.86
N THR A 995 20.79 24.77 -7.91
CA THR A 995 20.62 25.91 -7.00
C THR A 995 19.44 25.65 -6.06
N HIS A 996 19.61 25.95 -4.78
CA HIS A 996 18.55 25.90 -3.79
C HIS A 996 18.69 27.01 -2.75
N VAL A 997 17.62 27.28 -2.00
CA VAL A 997 17.60 28.28 -0.94
C VAL A 997 17.55 27.62 0.42
N ILE A 998 18.51 27.86 1.29
CA ILE A 998 18.43 27.48 2.71
C ILE A 998 17.58 28.54 3.43
N ALA A 999 16.43 28.09 3.92
CA ALA A 999 15.45 28.97 4.53
C ALA A 999 15.86 29.44 5.94
N TYR A 1000 15.91 30.72 6.14
CA TYR A 1000 16.03 31.37 7.45
C TYR A 1000 14.65 31.73 8.00
N ARG A 1001 13.76 32.24 7.13
CA ARG A 1001 12.42 32.69 7.48
C ARG A 1001 11.40 32.29 6.42
N LEU A 1002 10.22 31.86 6.89
CA LEU A 1002 9.06 31.52 6.09
C LEU A 1002 7.96 32.55 6.36
N LEU A 1003 7.31 33.05 5.33
CA LEU A 1003 6.18 33.98 5.42
C LEU A 1003 5.02 33.39 4.61
N ASP A 1004 3.88 33.26 5.24
CA ASP A 1004 2.66 32.78 4.59
C ASP A 1004 1.99 33.94 3.84
N LEU A 1005 1.94 33.83 2.51
CA LEU A 1005 1.27 34.77 1.61
C LEU A 1005 -0.10 34.24 1.14
N SER A 1006 -0.61 33.15 1.68
CA SER A 1006 -1.86 32.52 1.23
C SER A 1006 -3.05 33.48 1.28
N GLY A 1007 -3.03 34.49 2.15
CA GLY A 1007 -4.05 35.52 2.26
C GLY A 1007 -4.11 36.48 1.08
N THR A 1008 -3.06 36.59 0.25
CA THR A 1008 -3.07 37.47 -0.93
C THR A 1008 -3.99 36.96 -2.05
N LEU A 1009 -4.26 35.65 -2.03
CA LEU A 1009 -5.24 35.00 -2.90
C LEU A 1009 -6.13 34.12 -2.05
N GLU A 1010 -6.94 34.69 -1.16
CA GLU A 1010 -7.74 33.99 -0.14
C GLU A 1010 -8.57 32.82 -0.67
N ARG A 1011 -9.05 32.92 -1.91
CA ARG A 1011 -9.90 31.90 -2.57
C ARG A 1011 -9.11 30.89 -3.40
N LEU A 1012 -7.79 31.02 -3.53
CA LEU A 1012 -7.00 30.13 -4.37
C LEU A 1012 -6.98 28.70 -3.79
N GLN A 1013 -7.60 27.78 -4.51
CA GLN A 1013 -7.68 26.35 -4.14
C GLN A 1013 -6.56 25.54 -4.77
N THR A 1014 -5.33 25.72 -4.30
CA THR A 1014 -4.19 24.88 -4.67
C THR A 1014 -3.98 23.78 -3.63
N ARG A 1015 -3.49 22.62 -4.06
CA ARG A 1015 -3.10 21.51 -3.18
C ARG A 1015 -1.65 21.16 -3.42
N SER A 1016 -0.86 21.05 -2.35
CA SER A 1016 0.48 20.51 -2.44
C SER A 1016 0.45 18.97 -2.42
N HIS A 1017 1.35 18.34 -3.17
CA HIS A 1017 1.65 16.90 -3.04
C HIS A 1017 2.74 16.73 -1.99
N ASP A 1018 2.35 16.27 -0.82
CA ASP A 1018 3.28 16.11 0.28
C ASP A 1018 3.66 14.65 0.45
N PHE A 1019 4.95 14.35 0.43
CA PHE A 1019 5.51 13.01 0.57
C PHE A 1019 6.20 12.83 1.93
N HIS A 1020 6.15 11.59 2.44
CA HIS A 1020 6.73 11.22 3.74
C HIS A 1020 8.16 10.71 3.61
#